data_9631fc4fae4fa1fde4d6514af1d73332
#
_entry.id   9631fc4fae4fa1fde4d6514af1d73332
#
_cell.length_a   1.000
_cell.length_b   1.000
_cell.length_c   1.000
_cell.angle_alpha   90.00
_cell.angle_beta   90.00
_cell.angle_gamma   90.00
#
_symmetry.space_group_name_H-M   'P 1'
#
loop_
_entity.id
_entity.type
_entity.pdbx_description
1 polymer ?
#
loop_
_entity_poly.entity_id
_entity_poly.type
_entity_poly.pdbx_seq_one_letter_code
_entity_poly.pdbx_strand_id
1 'polypeptide(L)'
;MNNCYRGYILIAFLVCSLAVYGQIEMQAIDTLRNIRLQEVIVTATQSDAPGTRSVIGQDAIRHIQATDLSVLSQLLPGVLVRNPDLNAPAAFTIRSATYENTTNALGTAIVVDGLRMNNNANMQQMGLEGRGSLFNSTVLSGFDVRSLSPSSVESVEVIRGVPSARYGDATSGVVLVKSKAGIQPFTIGIRLTATEKLASVGKGIAISNNGGTLYLGADYALSNQSPQVFEESYQRFGIQAAYAKDFRSATLRLNMRGYWMKDNDKRGQNTVDGEFRKYQDQNISFSANGQWKLNRSWISNLEYQLGFTYGSQKNESSTYYSGTQQVTTYTAQAGEHAGVFLPPHYFSQLSVEGKPLSGDVSLTANHRKTMGENISNHFQLGLHAEVEGNRGKGISFDPLRPPLEMLRVRTRSYRDIPLLYKYSAFAENHFILRYGKMRTEVQAGVRFTQLPTKRLQQNSSVDPRINLSQIFIDRTDDVFLSRFSVRLGWGLMHKMPVLTYLYPDKSYTDMNCFTYNDAENNQRLTVMHTFVTDRNFNSDLRLPVNQKFEIGVNFRIGGVTADVVWFKEHLKNGYCTSQLAEPFSYRRYSPLISKGEQPELTDEGVMNDGELLPYTLNTTFATYLSPQNGIKQEKQGIEYTIGPIHSKALRSSFYISGGYLDVCEKNTALSTLHPQIEVNGKAYPYVGIYETGPSVANTQIWQQLNSRFQCVTQIPRIGLITSLTLQAVWMDKQQRGMESRFNNPMYTDSNNQKCLNPVYYIDGEGNQHPFTPDMATDECFADLVIRANTTTAFLTDSYKPYFLLNLRVTKEIGRHVSVAFCANNLLQSNPKRYRQSIQKYAVVNPDLYYGAEISIRF
;
A
#
# COMPACT_ATOMS: atom_id res chain seq x y z
N MET A 1 -1.02 38.83 -0.85
CA MET A 1 -0.84 37.83 -1.91
C MET A 1 0.11 38.20 -3.04
N ASN A 2 0.58 39.44 -3.19
CA ASN A 2 1.41 39.84 -4.34
C ASN A 2 2.95 39.82 -4.11
N ASN A 3 3.44 39.54 -2.94
CA ASN A 3 4.88 39.68 -2.67
C ASN A 3 5.67 38.34 -2.73
N CYS A 4 5.02 37.20 -2.56
CA CYS A 4 5.71 35.90 -2.69
C CYS A 4 5.94 35.50 -4.16
N TYR A 5 4.99 35.76 -5.04
CA TYR A 5 5.15 35.44 -6.48
C TYR A 5 6.24 36.26 -7.17
N ARG A 6 6.44 37.52 -6.72
CA ARG A 6 7.53 38.37 -7.24
C ARG A 6 8.92 37.81 -6.89
N GLY A 7 9.07 37.17 -5.74
CA GLY A 7 10.33 36.54 -5.34
C GLY A 7 10.76 35.36 -6.21
N TYR A 8 9.82 34.48 -6.58
CA TYR A 8 10.15 33.32 -7.40
C TYR A 8 10.41 33.66 -8.87
N ILE A 9 9.72 34.66 -9.41
CA ILE A 9 9.96 35.16 -10.76
C ILE A 9 11.31 35.89 -10.80
N LEU A 10 11.69 36.59 -9.74
CA LEU A 10 13.01 37.29 -9.66
C LEU A 10 14.16 36.29 -9.57
N ILE A 11 14.01 35.16 -8.86
CA ILE A 11 15.05 34.13 -8.80
C ILE A 11 15.17 33.41 -10.15
N ALA A 12 14.07 33.12 -10.82
CA ALA A 12 14.09 32.53 -12.17
C ALA A 12 14.72 33.49 -13.18
N PHE A 13 14.44 34.80 -13.10
CA PHE A 13 15.09 35.84 -13.94
C PHE A 13 16.55 36.05 -13.57
N LEU A 14 16.94 35.98 -12.30
CA LEU A 14 18.35 36.11 -11.88
C LEU A 14 19.18 34.92 -12.35
N VAL A 15 18.63 33.70 -12.33
CA VAL A 15 19.30 32.51 -12.89
C VAL A 15 19.41 32.61 -14.41
N CYS A 16 18.41 33.12 -15.08
CA CYS A 16 18.48 33.37 -16.54
C CYS A 16 19.44 34.54 -16.89
N SER A 17 19.52 35.58 -16.08
CA SER A 17 20.44 36.73 -16.34
C SER A 17 21.90 36.40 -16.06
N LEU A 18 22.20 35.53 -15.07
CA LEU A 18 23.54 35.00 -14.86
C LEU A 18 24.03 34.09 -16.00
N ALA A 19 23.11 33.48 -16.74
CA ALA A 19 23.45 32.72 -17.95
C ALA A 19 23.76 33.57 -19.19
N VAL A 20 23.39 34.87 -19.17
CA VAL A 20 23.61 35.80 -20.29
C VAL A 20 24.93 36.59 -20.14
N TYR A 21 25.46 36.74 -18.92
CA TYR A 21 26.74 37.47 -18.72
C TYR A 21 28.01 36.62 -18.85
N GLY A 22 27.88 35.33 -19.18
CA GLY A 22 29.00 34.41 -19.43
C GLY A 22 29.46 34.38 -20.90
N GLN A 23 29.33 35.45 -21.69
CA GLN A 23 30.02 35.60 -22.98
C GLN A 23 31.45 36.04 -22.76
N ILE A 24 32.30 35.08 -22.38
CA ILE A 24 33.76 35.24 -22.55
C ILE A 24 34.12 34.67 -23.91
N GLU A 25 34.88 35.41 -24.66
CA GLU A 25 35.42 35.25 -26.01
C GLU A 25 35.56 33.78 -26.45
N MET A 26 34.81 33.37 -27.46
CA MET A 26 35.05 32.14 -28.20
C MET A 26 36.23 32.34 -29.14
N GLN A 27 37.43 31.96 -28.73
CA GLN A 27 38.43 31.52 -29.68
C GLN A 27 37.90 30.25 -30.39
N ALA A 28 37.74 30.38 -31.69
CA ALA A 28 37.31 29.29 -32.55
C ALA A 28 38.37 28.17 -32.49
N ILE A 29 38.15 27.15 -31.70
CA ILE A 29 38.78 25.85 -31.86
C ILE A 29 37.74 24.92 -32.52
N ASP A 30 37.87 24.82 -33.82
CA ASP A 30 37.17 23.87 -34.68
C ASP A 30 37.64 22.44 -34.37
N THR A 31 37.00 21.84 -33.38
CA THR A 31 36.94 20.38 -33.21
C THR A 31 35.53 20.00 -32.94
N LEU A 32 34.78 19.74 -33.99
CA LEU A 32 33.52 18.98 -33.99
C LEU A 32 33.75 17.58 -33.37
N ARG A 33 33.89 17.50 -32.06
CA ARG A 33 33.65 16.27 -31.33
C ARG A 33 32.14 16.03 -31.36
N ASN A 34 31.72 15.10 -32.21
CA ASN A 34 30.40 14.49 -32.14
C ASN A 34 30.22 13.91 -30.73
N ILE A 35 29.69 14.70 -29.81
CA ILE A 35 29.20 14.20 -28.55
C ILE A 35 27.92 13.45 -28.93
N ARG A 36 28.03 12.14 -29.16
CA ARG A 36 26.85 11.26 -29.17
C ARG A 36 26.33 11.26 -27.74
N LEU A 37 25.33 12.10 -27.45
CA LEU A 37 24.51 11.90 -26.28
C LEU A 37 23.91 10.50 -26.40
N GLN A 38 24.14 9.65 -25.42
CA GLN A 38 23.44 8.36 -25.33
C GLN A 38 21.95 8.65 -25.40
N GLU A 39 21.21 7.82 -26.13
CA GLU A 39 19.76 7.93 -26.18
C GLU A 39 19.20 7.79 -24.75
N VAL A 40 18.45 8.80 -24.31
CA VAL A 40 17.84 8.82 -22.96
C VAL A 40 16.55 8.00 -23.01
N ILE A 41 16.55 6.83 -22.37
CA ILE A 41 15.37 5.97 -22.27
C ILE A 41 14.52 6.46 -21.10
N VAL A 42 13.40 7.12 -21.40
CA VAL A 42 12.48 7.71 -20.40
C VAL A 42 11.25 6.82 -20.12
N THR A 43 11.24 5.60 -20.57
CA THR A 43 10.16 4.63 -20.38
C THR A 43 10.66 3.40 -19.63
N ALA A 44 9.73 2.61 -19.09
CA ALA A 44 10.05 1.27 -18.62
C ALA A 44 10.34 0.36 -19.80
N THR A 45 11.44 -0.41 -19.72
CA THR A 45 11.81 -1.39 -20.75
C THR A 45 11.39 -2.79 -20.32
N GLN A 46 10.93 -3.59 -21.27
CA GLN A 46 10.64 -5.01 -21.03
C GLN A 46 11.97 -5.78 -20.91
N SER A 47 12.08 -6.63 -19.89
CA SER A 47 13.22 -7.54 -19.74
C SER A 47 13.06 -8.77 -20.64
N ASP A 48 14.17 -9.27 -21.17
CA ASP A 48 14.21 -10.52 -21.96
C ASP A 48 14.10 -11.80 -21.12
N ALA A 49 14.17 -11.67 -19.80
CA ALA A 49 14.02 -12.82 -18.90
C ALA A 49 12.59 -13.40 -18.95
N PRO A 50 12.42 -14.70 -18.66
CA PRO A 50 11.11 -15.34 -18.61
C PRO A 50 10.13 -14.61 -17.66
N GLY A 51 8.85 -14.53 -18.07
CA GLY A 51 7.80 -13.82 -17.35
C GLY A 51 7.69 -12.33 -17.72
N THR A 52 6.58 -11.71 -17.33
CA THR A 52 6.31 -10.29 -17.62
C THR A 52 6.94 -9.39 -16.56
N ARG A 53 7.96 -8.65 -16.96
CA ARG A 53 8.70 -7.74 -16.09
C ARG A 53 9.12 -6.46 -16.80
N SER A 54 9.12 -5.36 -16.08
CA SER A 54 9.55 -4.06 -16.60
C SER A 54 10.70 -3.50 -15.78
N VAL A 55 11.71 -2.99 -16.44
CA VAL A 55 12.87 -2.34 -15.81
C VAL A 55 12.79 -0.83 -16.03
N ILE A 56 12.86 -0.08 -14.95
CA ILE A 56 12.87 1.38 -14.92
C ILE A 56 14.29 1.81 -14.54
N GLY A 57 15.04 2.27 -15.51
CA GLY A 57 16.43 2.72 -15.32
C GLY A 57 16.51 4.13 -14.74
N GLN A 58 17.74 4.54 -14.40
CA GLN A 58 18.01 5.83 -13.76
C GLN A 58 17.54 7.04 -14.58
N ASP A 59 17.64 6.97 -15.92
CA ASP A 59 17.20 8.05 -16.78
C ASP A 59 15.69 8.21 -16.75
N ALA A 60 14.92 7.12 -16.77
CA ALA A 60 13.47 7.16 -16.62
C ALA A 60 13.06 7.71 -15.25
N ILE A 61 13.73 7.29 -14.16
CA ILE A 61 13.51 7.80 -12.79
C ILE A 61 13.71 9.32 -12.72
N ARG A 62 14.78 9.84 -13.35
CA ARG A 62 15.06 11.28 -13.39
C ARG A 62 14.02 12.04 -14.20
N HIS A 63 13.56 11.47 -15.32
CA HIS A 63 12.65 12.16 -16.24
C HIS A 63 11.20 12.18 -15.79
N ILE A 64 10.76 11.25 -14.90
CA ILE A 64 9.39 11.27 -14.38
C ILE A 64 9.21 12.20 -13.17
N GLN A 65 10.28 12.72 -12.60
CA GLN A 65 10.26 13.56 -11.38
C GLN A 65 9.58 12.88 -10.18
N ALA A 66 9.85 11.61 -9.99
CA ALA A 66 9.31 10.85 -8.88
C ALA A 66 9.71 11.48 -7.53
N THR A 67 8.76 11.66 -6.63
CA THR A 67 8.96 12.09 -5.24
C THR A 67 9.09 10.90 -4.30
N ASP A 68 8.48 9.77 -4.71
CA ASP A 68 8.56 8.46 -4.09
C ASP A 68 8.49 7.35 -5.16
N LEU A 69 8.62 6.09 -4.75
CA LEU A 69 8.61 4.97 -5.71
C LEU A 69 7.23 4.71 -6.33
N SER A 70 6.13 5.12 -5.70
CA SER A 70 4.80 4.87 -6.27
C SER A 70 4.58 5.62 -7.59
N VAL A 71 5.20 6.79 -7.74
CA VAL A 71 5.17 7.58 -8.98
C VAL A 71 5.79 6.81 -10.14
N LEU A 72 6.78 5.94 -9.89
CA LEU A 72 7.40 5.12 -10.95
C LEU A 72 6.44 4.10 -11.56
N SER A 73 5.40 3.69 -10.82
CA SER A 73 4.37 2.79 -11.36
C SER A 73 3.69 3.35 -12.60
N GLN A 74 3.63 4.67 -12.74
CA GLN A 74 3.06 5.35 -13.91
C GLN A 74 3.80 5.05 -15.22
N LEU A 75 5.06 4.58 -15.16
CA LEU A 75 5.80 4.14 -16.34
C LEU A 75 5.38 2.75 -16.83
N LEU A 76 4.63 2.00 -16.03
CA LEU A 76 4.12 0.69 -16.40
C LEU A 76 2.92 0.84 -17.36
N PRO A 77 2.73 -0.13 -18.28
CA PRO A 77 1.57 -0.13 -19.17
C PRO A 77 0.26 -0.19 -18.39
N GLY A 78 -0.76 0.55 -18.83
CA GLY A 78 -2.10 0.54 -18.25
C GLY A 78 -2.27 1.34 -16.96
N VAL A 79 -1.23 1.93 -16.39
CA VAL A 79 -1.31 2.74 -15.18
C VAL A 79 -1.58 4.21 -15.51
N LEU A 80 -2.55 4.82 -14.81
CA LEU A 80 -2.89 6.22 -15.00
C LEU A 80 -1.85 7.15 -14.36
N VAL A 81 -1.62 8.29 -15.01
CA VAL A 81 -0.79 9.37 -14.47
C VAL A 81 -1.54 10.10 -13.35
N ARG A 82 -0.84 10.38 -12.28
CA ARG A 82 -1.28 11.21 -11.15
C ARG A 82 -0.20 12.21 -10.77
N ASN A 83 -0.60 13.27 -10.11
CA ASN A 83 0.39 14.17 -9.53
C ASN A 83 1.12 13.49 -8.37
N PRO A 84 2.42 13.73 -8.20
CA PRO A 84 3.11 13.35 -7.00
C PRO A 84 2.44 13.95 -5.77
N ASP A 85 2.33 13.16 -4.69
CA ASP A 85 1.79 13.61 -3.41
C ASP A 85 2.48 12.85 -2.27
N LEU A 86 3.20 13.58 -1.42
CA LEU A 86 3.85 13.03 -0.23
C LEU A 86 3.00 13.18 1.03
N ASN A 87 1.85 13.87 0.98
CA ASN A 87 1.02 14.08 2.17
C ASN A 87 0.13 12.90 2.50
N ALA A 88 -0.07 11.97 1.56
CA ALA A 88 -0.80 10.73 1.80
C ALA A 88 0.14 9.51 1.77
N PRO A 89 -0.07 8.49 2.64
CA PRO A 89 0.66 7.23 2.55
C PRO A 89 0.57 6.62 1.15
N ALA A 90 1.69 6.17 0.62
CA ALA A 90 1.77 5.65 -0.72
C ALA A 90 2.24 4.20 -0.74
N ALA A 91 1.46 3.34 -1.40
CA ALA A 91 1.82 1.94 -1.64
C ALA A 91 2.07 1.68 -3.13
N PHE A 92 2.90 0.69 -3.43
CA PHE A 92 3.10 0.25 -4.80
C PHE A 92 2.08 -0.84 -5.14
N THR A 93 1.22 -0.56 -6.13
CA THR A 93 0.21 -1.51 -6.61
C THR A 93 0.53 -2.00 -8.01
N ILE A 94 0.17 -3.25 -8.32
CA ILE A 94 0.45 -3.90 -9.61
C ILE A 94 -0.87 -4.40 -10.21
N ARG A 95 -1.18 -4.00 -11.46
CA ARG A 95 -2.42 -4.38 -12.15
C ARG A 95 -3.65 -4.09 -11.28
N SER A 96 -3.76 -2.86 -10.81
CA SER A 96 -4.86 -2.40 -9.97
C SER A 96 -5.62 -1.28 -10.65
N ALA A 97 -6.94 -1.33 -10.60
CA ALA A 97 -7.80 -0.26 -11.11
C ALA A 97 -7.74 1.01 -10.24
N THR A 98 -7.41 0.83 -8.95
CA THR A 98 -7.21 1.92 -8.00
C THR A 98 -5.87 1.76 -7.30
N TYR A 99 -5.20 2.86 -7.01
CA TYR A 99 -3.94 2.87 -6.25
C TYR A 99 -4.16 2.67 -4.74
N GLU A 100 -5.40 2.79 -4.27
CA GLU A 100 -5.80 2.61 -2.86
C GLU A 100 -6.20 1.16 -2.53
N ASN A 101 -6.02 0.22 -3.46
CA ASN A 101 -6.39 -1.17 -3.22
C ASN A 101 -5.44 -1.83 -2.20
N THR A 102 -5.90 -1.92 -0.95
CA THR A 102 -5.12 -2.45 0.18
C THR A 102 -4.76 -3.92 -0.01
N THR A 103 -5.66 -4.74 -0.56
CA THR A 103 -5.39 -6.16 -0.87
C THR A 103 -4.24 -6.31 -1.86
N ASN A 104 -4.21 -5.46 -2.89
CA ASN A 104 -3.14 -5.47 -3.89
C ASN A 104 -1.81 -4.99 -3.28
N ALA A 105 -1.85 -3.89 -2.51
CA ALA A 105 -0.68 -3.33 -1.83
C ALA A 105 -0.06 -4.31 -0.82
N LEU A 106 -0.87 -4.99 -0.01
CA LEU A 106 -0.43 -6.03 0.93
C LEU A 106 0.19 -7.23 0.19
N GLY A 107 -0.34 -7.57 -0.99
CA GLY A 107 0.14 -8.64 -1.85
C GLY A 107 1.37 -8.30 -2.69
N THR A 108 1.84 -7.03 -2.69
CA THR A 108 3.03 -6.60 -3.43
C THR A 108 4.28 -6.70 -2.55
N ALA A 109 5.26 -7.51 -2.97
CA ALA A 109 6.53 -7.59 -2.26
C ALA A 109 7.50 -6.53 -2.78
N ILE A 110 8.08 -5.74 -1.88
CA ILE A 110 9.14 -4.77 -2.19
C ILE A 110 10.45 -5.30 -1.63
N VAL A 111 11.45 -5.43 -2.49
CA VAL A 111 12.77 -5.95 -2.14
C VAL A 111 13.82 -4.90 -2.52
N VAL A 112 14.53 -4.38 -1.54
CA VAL A 112 15.55 -3.35 -1.72
C VAL A 112 16.92 -3.95 -1.45
N ASP A 113 17.78 -4.01 -2.45
CA ASP A 113 19.12 -4.58 -2.35
C ASP A 113 19.12 -6.01 -1.75
N GLY A 114 18.11 -6.80 -2.15
CA GLY A 114 17.88 -8.17 -1.65
C GLY A 114 17.05 -8.25 -0.38
N LEU A 115 17.04 -7.23 0.47
CA LEU A 115 16.25 -7.20 1.72
C LEU A 115 14.78 -6.91 1.43
N ARG A 116 13.89 -7.74 1.95
CA ARG A 116 12.47 -7.52 1.86
C ARG A 116 12.03 -6.41 2.83
N MET A 117 11.39 -5.39 2.26
CA MET A 117 10.71 -4.33 3.01
C MET A 117 9.26 -4.72 3.16
N ASN A 118 8.78 -4.81 4.38
CA ASN A 118 7.39 -5.17 4.65
C ASN A 118 6.81 -4.35 5.81
N ASN A 119 5.51 -4.44 5.95
CA ASN A 119 4.74 -3.75 7.00
C ASN A 119 4.01 -4.77 7.91
N ASN A 120 4.38 -6.05 7.88
CA ASN A 120 3.65 -7.12 8.57
C ASN A 120 3.69 -6.98 10.09
N ALA A 121 4.77 -6.40 10.63
CA ALA A 121 4.94 -6.15 12.06
C ALA A 121 4.41 -4.78 12.51
N ASN A 122 3.85 -3.98 11.62
CA ASN A 122 3.18 -2.74 11.97
C ASN A 122 1.86 -3.05 12.69
N MET A 123 1.77 -2.62 13.93
CA MET A 123 0.59 -2.78 14.78
C MET A 123 -0.19 -1.47 14.93
N GLN A 124 0.16 -0.43 14.17
CA GLN A 124 -0.58 0.82 14.14
C GLN A 124 -1.98 0.56 13.60
N GLN A 125 -2.98 0.59 14.47
CA GLN A 125 -4.37 0.48 14.05
C GLN A 125 -4.87 1.84 13.62
N MET A 126 -5.40 1.86 12.40
CA MET A 126 -6.08 3.03 11.88
C MET A 126 -7.56 2.89 12.04
N GLY A 127 -8.22 4.06 12.10
CA GLY A 127 -9.62 4.11 11.80
C GLY A 127 -10.53 3.69 12.93
N LEU A 128 -10.10 3.81 14.16
CA LEU A 128 -11.05 3.87 15.26
C LEU A 128 -12.00 5.08 15.13
N GLU A 129 -11.65 6.04 14.29
CA GLU A 129 -12.43 7.26 14.09
C GLU A 129 -13.30 7.26 12.81
N GLY A 130 -13.33 6.18 12.03
CA GLY A 130 -14.11 6.13 10.78
C GLY A 130 -13.77 7.20 9.73
N ARG A 131 -12.79 8.05 10.00
CA ARG A 131 -12.25 9.06 9.09
C ARG A 131 -10.95 8.51 8.54
N GLY A 132 -10.88 8.31 7.24
CA GLY A 132 -9.64 7.94 6.57
C GLY A 132 -8.53 8.84 7.06
N SER A 133 -7.60 8.29 7.85
CA SER A 133 -6.48 9.06 8.33
C SER A 133 -5.52 9.27 7.19
N LEU A 134 -5.23 10.50 6.86
CA LEU A 134 -4.28 10.89 5.83
C LEU A 134 -2.83 10.54 6.20
N PHE A 135 -2.56 10.17 7.45
CA PHE A 135 -1.21 10.18 8.01
C PHE A 135 -0.67 8.81 8.43
N ASN A 136 -1.41 7.73 8.26
CA ASN A 136 -0.96 6.46 8.81
C ASN A 136 -0.77 5.40 7.73
N SER A 137 0.42 4.86 7.62
CA SER A 137 0.57 3.56 7.01
C SER A 137 -0.02 2.51 7.94
N THR A 138 -1.07 1.84 7.52
CA THR A 138 -1.56 0.65 8.23
C THR A 138 -0.86 -0.58 7.70
N VAL A 139 -0.85 -1.62 8.49
CA VAL A 139 -0.40 -2.94 8.03
C VAL A 139 -1.14 -3.39 6.77
N LEU A 140 -2.39 -3.00 6.60
CA LEU A 140 -3.24 -3.37 5.47
C LEU A 140 -2.91 -2.60 4.19
N SER A 141 -2.30 -1.42 4.27
CA SER A 141 -1.93 -0.61 3.10
C SER A 141 -0.59 -1.03 2.45
N GLY A 142 0.05 -2.10 2.95
CA GLY A 142 1.37 -2.53 2.49
C GLY A 142 2.51 -1.65 3.03
N PHE A 143 3.68 -1.70 2.37
CA PHE A 143 4.82 -0.88 2.74
C PHE A 143 4.68 0.54 2.19
N ASP A 144 4.88 1.56 3.04
CA ASP A 144 4.84 2.97 2.63
C ASP A 144 6.11 3.36 1.87
N VAL A 145 5.96 3.48 0.55
CA VAL A 145 7.08 3.75 -0.35
C VAL A 145 7.54 5.21 -0.34
N ARG A 146 6.86 6.13 0.39
CA ARG A 146 7.36 7.48 0.63
C ARG A 146 8.68 7.47 1.38
N SER A 147 8.97 6.41 2.16
CA SER A 147 10.23 6.23 2.87
C SER A 147 11.44 5.99 1.95
N LEU A 148 11.22 5.65 0.68
CA LEU A 148 12.26 5.37 -0.30
C LEU A 148 12.40 6.53 -1.29
N SER A 149 13.50 7.27 -1.17
CA SER A 149 13.81 8.37 -2.08
C SER A 149 14.24 7.88 -3.45
N PRO A 150 13.61 8.32 -4.55
CA PRO A 150 14.07 8.01 -5.90
C PRO A 150 15.49 8.49 -6.20
N SER A 151 15.98 9.51 -5.49
CA SER A 151 17.36 10.02 -5.65
C SER A 151 18.42 8.99 -5.27
N SER A 152 18.10 8.05 -4.39
CA SER A 152 18.98 6.97 -3.91
C SER A 152 18.92 5.69 -4.78
N VAL A 153 18.01 5.63 -5.76
CA VAL A 153 17.72 4.45 -6.57
C VAL A 153 18.49 4.48 -7.88
N GLU A 154 19.09 3.35 -8.27
CA GLU A 154 19.72 3.11 -9.56
C GLU A 154 18.71 2.59 -10.59
N SER A 155 17.92 1.58 -10.18
CA SER A 155 16.89 0.99 -11.04
C SER A 155 15.80 0.32 -10.22
N VAL A 156 14.63 0.18 -10.84
CA VAL A 156 13.49 -0.57 -10.29
C VAL A 156 13.05 -1.60 -11.33
N GLU A 157 13.01 -2.88 -10.93
CA GLU A 157 12.43 -3.94 -11.75
C GLU A 157 11.09 -4.35 -11.14
N VAL A 158 10.03 -4.32 -11.96
CA VAL A 158 8.67 -4.69 -11.54
C VAL A 158 8.28 -5.98 -12.24
N ILE A 159 8.14 -7.06 -11.47
CA ILE A 159 7.70 -8.37 -11.95
C ILE A 159 6.18 -8.43 -11.75
N ARG A 160 5.43 -8.23 -12.84
CA ARG A 160 3.96 -8.21 -12.85
C ARG A 160 3.37 -9.60 -13.08
N GLY A 161 4.09 -10.44 -13.83
CA GLY A 161 3.71 -11.81 -14.12
C GLY A 161 4.05 -12.79 -13.00
N VAL A 162 4.51 -13.98 -13.39
CA VAL A 162 4.89 -15.04 -12.47
C VAL A 162 6.37 -14.88 -12.07
N PRO A 163 6.67 -14.52 -10.80
CA PRO A 163 8.04 -14.34 -10.35
C PRO A 163 8.75 -15.68 -10.12
N SER A 164 10.10 -15.67 -10.07
CA SER A 164 10.92 -16.80 -9.63
C SER A 164 10.45 -17.35 -8.26
N ALA A 165 10.60 -18.66 -8.05
CA ALA A 165 10.31 -19.32 -6.76
C ALA A 165 11.16 -18.80 -5.60
N ARG A 166 12.23 -18.08 -5.88
CA ARG A 166 13.04 -17.35 -4.89
C ARG A 166 12.21 -16.35 -4.08
N TYR A 167 11.20 -15.71 -4.72
CA TYR A 167 10.35 -14.70 -4.09
C TYR A 167 9.04 -15.32 -3.59
N GLY A 168 8.72 -15.15 -2.33
CA GLY A 168 7.50 -15.68 -1.69
C GLY A 168 6.67 -14.60 -1.01
N ASP A 169 5.60 -15.03 -0.36
CA ASP A 169 4.70 -14.17 0.45
C ASP A 169 4.21 -12.93 -0.32
N ALA A 170 3.86 -13.12 -1.61
CA ALA A 170 3.44 -12.07 -2.53
C ALA A 170 2.39 -12.60 -3.50
N THR A 171 1.20 -12.01 -3.51
CA THR A 171 0.09 -12.39 -4.41
C THR A 171 -0.03 -11.46 -5.61
N SER A 172 0.36 -10.19 -5.49
CA SER A 172 0.20 -9.21 -6.57
C SER A 172 1.41 -9.16 -7.52
N GLY A 173 2.61 -9.21 -6.97
CA GLY A 173 3.86 -9.19 -7.75
C GLY A 173 5.06 -8.78 -6.89
N VAL A 174 6.19 -8.53 -7.55
CA VAL A 174 7.45 -8.20 -6.87
C VAL A 174 8.07 -6.95 -7.49
N VAL A 175 8.51 -6.03 -6.63
CA VAL A 175 9.24 -4.81 -6.99
C VAL A 175 10.65 -4.94 -6.42
N LEU A 176 11.62 -5.04 -7.31
CA LEU A 176 13.04 -5.14 -6.98
C LEU A 176 13.67 -3.75 -7.15
N VAL A 177 14.13 -3.18 -6.05
CA VAL A 177 14.79 -1.88 -6.04
C VAL A 177 16.27 -2.08 -5.86
N LYS A 178 17.04 -1.57 -6.80
CA LYS A 178 18.49 -1.52 -6.71
C LYS A 178 18.91 -0.11 -6.36
N SER A 179 19.63 0.02 -5.25
CA SER A 179 20.15 1.30 -4.80
C SER A 179 21.44 1.69 -5.54
N LYS A 180 21.71 2.99 -5.59
CA LYS A 180 22.99 3.49 -6.10
C LYS A 180 24.14 2.95 -5.26
N ALA A 181 25.16 2.44 -5.94
CA ALA A 181 26.36 1.88 -5.34
C ALA A 181 27.57 2.14 -6.27
N GLY A 182 28.76 1.75 -5.81
CA GLY A 182 29.97 1.85 -6.62
C GLY A 182 30.48 3.31 -6.78
N ILE A 183 31.32 3.53 -7.78
CA ILE A 183 31.87 4.86 -8.08
C ILE A 183 30.79 5.67 -8.78
N GLN A 184 30.42 6.78 -8.19
CA GLN A 184 29.44 7.73 -8.70
C GLN A 184 29.98 9.16 -8.60
N PRO A 185 29.71 10.04 -9.58
CA PRO A 185 30.08 11.43 -9.49
C PRO A 185 29.42 12.08 -8.25
N PHE A 186 30.02 13.14 -7.74
CA PHE A 186 29.36 13.96 -6.72
C PHE A 186 28.12 14.60 -7.35
N THR A 187 26.96 14.37 -6.77
CA THR A 187 25.69 14.85 -7.29
C THR A 187 24.93 15.65 -6.24
N ILE A 188 24.39 16.81 -6.62
CA ILE A 188 23.43 17.60 -5.85
C ILE A 188 22.18 17.72 -6.71
N GLY A 189 21.02 17.43 -6.13
CA GLY A 189 19.72 17.64 -6.75
C GLY A 189 18.84 18.51 -5.87
N ILE A 190 18.18 19.49 -6.47
CA ILE A 190 17.18 20.35 -5.81
C ILE A 190 15.96 20.39 -6.70
N ARG A 191 14.79 20.10 -6.14
CA ARG A 191 13.49 20.18 -6.83
C ARG A 191 12.53 21.03 -6.02
N LEU A 192 11.82 21.89 -6.72
CA LEU A 192 10.84 22.80 -6.16
C LEU A 192 9.55 22.69 -6.99
N THR A 193 8.45 22.45 -6.31
CA THR A 193 7.09 22.49 -6.87
C THR A 193 6.21 23.42 -6.05
N ALA A 194 4.94 23.51 -6.39
CA ALA A 194 4.00 24.33 -5.61
C ALA A 194 3.85 23.84 -4.16
N THR A 195 3.89 22.52 -3.94
CA THR A 195 3.65 21.89 -2.63
C THR A 195 4.89 21.21 -2.06
N GLU A 196 5.89 20.86 -2.88
CA GLU A 196 7.02 20.03 -2.47
C GLU A 196 8.36 20.71 -2.66
N LYS A 197 9.28 20.45 -1.74
CA LYS A 197 10.67 20.88 -1.76
C LYS A 197 11.55 19.68 -1.45
N LEU A 198 12.40 19.27 -2.40
CA LEU A 198 13.28 18.13 -2.26
C LEU A 198 14.72 18.55 -2.49
N ALA A 199 15.62 18.00 -1.68
CA ALA A 199 17.06 18.16 -1.84
C ALA A 199 17.75 16.80 -1.70
N SER A 200 18.80 16.56 -2.47
CA SER A 200 19.56 15.32 -2.37
C SER A 200 21.04 15.55 -2.66
N VAL A 201 21.89 14.77 -2.03
CA VAL A 201 23.34 14.76 -2.26
C VAL A 201 23.84 13.31 -2.28
N GLY A 202 24.82 13.02 -3.11
CA GLY A 202 25.43 11.70 -3.16
C GLY A 202 26.81 11.69 -3.81
N LYS A 203 27.67 10.75 -3.36
CA LYS A 203 29.01 10.53 -3.88
C LYS A 203 29.41 9.06 -3.76
N GLY A 204 29.95 8.49 -4.81
CA GLY A 204 30.56 7.18 -4.79
C GLY A 204 32.06 7.28 -5.01
N ILE A 205 32.86 6.67 -4.14
CA ILE A 205 34.32 6.73 -4.17
C ILE A 205 34.92 5.31 -4.25
N ALA A 206 36.06 5.22 -4.90
CA ALA A 206 36.90 4.04 -4.79
C ALA A 206 37.76 4.14 -3.53
N ILE A 207 37.79 3.09 -2.72
CA ILE A 207 38.70 2.97 -1.57
C ILE A 207 40.03 2.43 -2.13
N SER A 208 41.16 3.13 -1.81
CA SER A 208 42.45 2.90 -2.43
C SER A 208 42.89 1.43 -2.48
N ASN A 209 43.68 1.08 -3.49
CA ASN A 209 44.40 -0.19 -3.66
C ASN A 209 43.57 -1.44 -3.38
N ASN A 210 42.50 -1.63 -4.20
CA ASN A 210 41.66 -2.81 -4.11
C ASN A 210 40.76 -2.87 -2.86
N GLY A 211 40.53 -1.72 -2.17
CA GLY A 211 39.67 -1.62 -0.99
C GLY A 211 38.17 -1.70 -1.26
N GLY A 212 37.74 -1.78 -2.55
CA GLY A 212 36.34 -1.75 -2.93
C GLY A 212 35.82 -0.34 -3.23
N THR A 213 34.51 -0.17 -3.18
CA THR A 213 33.83 1.10 -3.42
C THR A 213 32.86 1.43 -2.31
N LEU A 214 32.71 2.70 -2.00
CA LEU A 214 31.77 3.20 -1.01
C LEU A 214 30.92 4.30 -1.65
N TYR A 215 29.61 4.17 -1.59
CA TYR A 215 28.65 5.21 -1.93
C TYR A 215 28.01 5.75 -0.66
N LEU A 216 27.88 7.06 -0.58
CA LEU A 216 27.15 7.77 0.47
C LEU A 216 26.12 8.69 -0.17
N GLY A 217 24.92 8.71 0.37
CA GLY A 217 23.82 9.54 -0.09
C GLY A 217 22.95 10.04 1.06
N ALA A 218 22.40 11.23 0.88
CA ALA A 218 21.40 11.79 1.78
C ALA A 218 20.33 12.53 0.98
N ASP A 219 19.10 12.57 1.50
CA ASP A 219 17.99 13.31 0.93
C ASP A 219 17.10 13.92 2.00
N TYR A 220 16.47 15.03 1.62
CA TYR A 220 15.45 15.71 2.41
C TYR A 220 14.25 16.02 1.53
N ALA A 221 13.04 15.81 2.05
CA ALA A 221 11.80 16.17 1.42
C ALA A 221 10.88 16.89 2.42
N LEU A 222 10.25 17.95 1.96
CA LEU A 222 9.19 18.68 2.64
C LEU A 222 8.02 18.80 1.68
N SER A 223 6.82 18.43 2.10
CA SER A 223 5.59 18.62 1.35
C SER A 223 4.53 19.27 2.23
N ASN A 224 3.76 20.18 1.66
CA ASN A 224 2.60 20.80 2.30
C ASN A 224 1.34 20.36 1.54
N GLN A 225 0.21 20.19 2.22
CA GLN A 225 -1.03 19.79 1.55
C GLN A 225 -1.48 20.84 0.52
N SER A 226 -1.29 22.11 0.86
CA SER A 226 -1.42 23.20 -0.10
C SER A 226 -0.39 24.29 0.18
N PRO A 227 -0.09 25.19 -0.77
CA PRO A 227 0.82 26.30 -0.56
C PRO A 227 0.37 27.28 0.54
N GLN A 228 -0.90 27.21 0.93
CA GLN A 228 -1.52 28.12 1.92
C GLN A 228 -1.63 27.51 3.30
N VAL A 229 -1.49 26.16 3.44
CA VAL A 229 -1.63 25.42 4.69
C VAL A 229 -0.28 24.81 5.06
N PHE A 230 0.48 25.50 5.90
CA PHE A 230 1.81 25.03 6.32
C PHE A 230 1.74 24.06 7.49
N GLU A 231 0.63 23.99 8.19
CA GLU A 231 0.43 23.17 9.38
C GLU A 231 0.18 21.70 9.03
N GLU A 232 -0.33 21.44 7.83
CA GLU A 232 -0.45 20.09 7.27
C GLU A 232 0.78 19.84 6.39
N SER A 233 1.73 19.08 6.92
CA SER A 233 3.01 18.88 6.24
C SER A 233 3.58 17.49 6.47
N TYR A 234 4.26 16.99 5.45
CA TYR A 234 5.12 15.81 5.49
C TYR A 234 6.58 16.23 5.41
N GLN A 235 7.41 15.58 6.21
CA GLN A 235 8.87 15.75 6.18
C GLN A 235 9.53 14.37 6.15
N ARG A 236 10.58 14.24 5.34
CA ARG A 236 11.44 13.05 5.31
C ARG A 236 12.90 13.48 5.26
N PHE A 237 13.71 12.81 6.06
CA PHE A 237 15.16 12.81 5.94
C PHE A 237 15.63 11.36 5.73
N GLY A 238 16.44 11.14 4.70
CA GLY A 238 16.96 9.82 4.33
C GLY A 238 18.47 9.81 4.25
N ILE A 239 19.10 8.72 4.64
CA ILE A 239 20.54 8.45 4.49
C ILE A 239 20.76 7.07 3.91
N GLN A 240 21.82 6.92 3.13
CA GLN A 240 22.22 5.65 2.54
C GLN A 240 23.74 5.53 2.51
N ALA A 241 24.24 4.34 2.84
CA ALA A 241 25.62 3.94 2.63
C ALA A 241 25.65 2.56 1.95
N ALA A 242 26.43 2.42 0.88
CA ALA A 242 26.58 1.17 0.15
C ALA A 242 28.06 0.88 -0.09
N TYR A 243 28.55 -0.20 0.50
CA TYR A 243 29.91 -0.69 0.29
C TYR A 243 29.90 -1.93 -0.60
N ALA A 244 30.82 -1.98 -1.55
CA ALA A 244 30.93 -3.10 -2.47
C ALA A 244 32.39 -3.50 -2.66
N LYS A 245 32.66 -4.79 -2.54
CA LYS A 245 33.98 -5.36 -2.79
C LYS A 245 33.88 -6.70 -3.48
N ASP A 246 34.64 -6.86 -4.52
CA ASP A 246 34.80 -8.11 -5.24
C ASP A 246 36.16 -8.71 -4.87
N PHE A 247 36.14 -9.88 -4.23
CA PHE A 247 37.31 -10.69 -3.94
C PHE A 247 37.51 -11.72 -5.07
N ARG A 248 38.62 -12.40 -5.07
CA ARG A 248 38.92 -13.44 -6.09
C ARG A 248 37.85 -14.55 -6.11
N SER A 249 37.43 -15.00 -4.92
CA SER A 249 36.48 -16.12 -4.77
C SER A 249 35.13 -15.71 -4.16
N ALA A 250 34.92 -14.44 -3.87
CA ALA A 250 33.70 -13.97 -3.24
C ALA A 250 33.33 -12.56 -3.69
N THR A 251 32.08 -12.20 -3.53
CA THR A 251 31.62 -10.80 -3.62
C THR A 251 30.94 -10.43 -2.32
N LEU A 252 31.09 -9.19 -1.87
CA LEU A 252 30.43 -8.63 -0.69
C LEU A 252 29.79 -7.30 -1.04
N ARG A 253 28.53 -7.16 -0.70
CA ARG A 253 27.75 -5.92 -0.78
C ARG A 253 27.13 -5.66 0.60
N LEU A 254 27.45 -4.54 1.20
CA LEU A 254 26.87 -4.08 2.44
C LEU A 254 26.07 -2.82 2.15
N ASN A 255 24.80 -2.82 2.56
CA ASN A 255 23.95 -1.65 2.41
C ASN A 255 23.39 -1.28 3.80
N MET A 256 23.44 -0.01 4.11
CA MET A 256 22.78 0.59 5.27
C MET A 256 21.90 1.72 4.78
N ARG A 257 20.68 1.75 5.27
CA ARG A 257 19.71 2.80 4.98
C ARG A 257 19.02 3.20 6.27
N GLY A 258 18.86 4.51 6.43
CA GLY A 258 18.05 5.07 7.50
C GLY A 258 17.09 6.10 6.94
N TYR A 259 15.92 6.23 7.53
CA TYR A 259 15.03 7.34 7.30
C TYR A 259 14.34 7.78 8.59
N TRP A 260 14.00 9.04 8.61
CA TRP A 260 13.08 9.65 9.55
C TRP A 260 12.01 10.39 8.76
N MET A 261 10.77 10.13 9.05
CA MET A 261 9.65 10.84 8.45
C MET A 261 8.62 11.26 9.50
N LYS A 262 7.95 12.35 9.22
CA LYS A 262 6.96 12.94 10.11
C LYS A 262 5.84 13.57 9.29
N ASP A 263 4.62 13.19 9.63
CA ASP A 263 3.40 13.87 9.20
C ASP A 263 2.86 14.73 10.35
N ASN A 264 2.51 15.97 10.05
CA ASN A 264 1.80 16.84 10.96
C ASN A 264 0.45 17.21 10.36
N ASP A 265 -0.58 17.12 11.16
CA ASP A 265 -1.90 17.64 10.89
C ASP A 265 -2.31 18.50 12.08
N LYS A 266 -2.20 19.79 11.91
CA LYS A 266 -2.89 20.76 12.74
C LYS A 266 -4.11 21.19 11.95
N ARG A 267 -5.26 20.68 12.34
CA ARG A 267 -6.52 20.99 11.69
C ARG A 267 -6.75 22.49 11.63
N GLY A 268 -7.25 22.96 10.47
CA GLY A 268 -7.41 24.36 10.10
C GLY A 268 -8.33 25.20 10.99
N GLN A 269 -8.73 26.38 10.52
CA GLN A 269 -9.34 27.53 11.22
C GLN A 269 -10.50 27.27 12.19
N ASN A 270 -11.07 26.05 12.25
CA ASN A 270 -12.19 25.67 13.10
C ASN A 270 -11.80 24.68 14.22
N THR A 271 -10.51 24.43 14.47
CA THR A 271 -10.06 23.54 15.54
C THR A 271 -9.73 24.32 16.78
N VAL A 272 -10.01 23.71 17.94
CA VAL A 272 -9.63 24.27 19.24
C VAL A 272 -8.10 24.28 19.34
N ASP A 273 -7.54 25.38 19.82
CA ASP A 273 -6.08 25.45 20.03
C ASP A 273 -5.65 24.34 21.00
N GLY A 274 -4.67 23.54 20.57
CA GLY A 274 -4.21 22.34 21.29
C GLY A 274 -4.64 21.02 20.65
N GLU A 275 -5.54 21.01 19.67
CA GLU A 275 -5.81 19.80 18.86
C GLU A 275 -4.71 19.59 17.83
N PHE A 276 -4.26 18.33 17.70
CA PHE A 276 -3.29 17.95 16.69
C PHE A 276 -3.36 16.45 16.39
N ARG A 277 -2.83 16.08 15.24
CA ARG A 277 -2.42 14.70 14.90
C ARG A 277 -1.00 14.72 14.42
N LYS A 278 -0.18 13.78 14.86
CA LYS A 278 1.21 13.63 14.46
C LYS A 278 1.50 12.16 14.24
N TYR A 279 2.13 11.86 13.12
CA TYR A 279 2.71 10.56 12.88
C TYR A 279 4.21 10.72 12.67
N GLN A 280 4.98 9.84 13.28
CA GLN A 280 6.42 9.79 13.14
C GLN A 280 6.84 8.35 12.90
N ASP A 281 7.70 8.14 11.89
CA ASP A 281 8.27 6.83 11.59
C ASP A 281 9.77 6.99 11.33
N GLN A 282 10.53 6.14 11.97
CA GLN A 282 11.98 6.06 11.83
C GLN A 282 12.34 4.61 11.58
N ASN A 283 13.27 4.38 10.68
CA ASN A 283 13.74 3.03 10.40
C ASN A 283 15.21 3.05 10.06
N ILE A 284 15.90 2.02 10.53
CA ILE A 284 17.24 1.65 10.10
C ILE A 284 17.18 0.24 9.53
N SER A 285 17.74 0.07 8.34
CA SER A 285 17.89 -1.23 7.69
C SER A 285 19.33 -1.48 7.31
N PHE A 286 19.75 -2.71 7.49
CA PHE A 286 21.07 -3.21 7.11
C PHE A 286 20.92 -4.47 6.28
N SER A 287 21.65 -4.58 5.18
CA SER A 287 21.75 -5.82 4.42
C SER A 287 23.19 -6.12 4.04
N ALA A 288 23.54 -7.40 4.14
CA ALA A 288 24.78 -7.94 3.66
C ALA A 288 24.47 -9.07 2.69
N ASN A 289 24.88 -8.93 1.44
CA ASN A 289 24.66 -9.95 0.44
C ASN A 289 25.90 -10.15 -0.44
N GLY A 290 25.96 -11.31 -1.04
CA GLY A 290 27.06 -11.65 -1.93
C GLY A 290 27.03 -13.11 -2.36
N GLN A 291 28.12 -13.55 -2.94
CA GLN A 291 28.27 -14.93 -3.41
C GLN A 291 29.69 -15.44 -3.16
N TRP A 292 29.82 -16.70 -2.81
CA TRP A 292 31.07 -17.46 -2.83
C TRP A 292 31.13 -18.28 -4.12
N LYS A 293 32.16 -18.06 -4.93
CA LYS A 293 32.45 -18.81 -6.15
C LYS A 293 33.16 -20.11 -5.75
N LEU A 294 32.44 -21.20 -5.64
CA LEU A 294 32.98 -22.48 -5.20
C LEU A 294 33.56 -23.28 -6.38
N ASN A 295 32.96 -23.09 -7.56
CA ASN A 295 33.41 -23.71 -8.85
C ASN A 295 33.61 -25.24 -8.74
N ARG A 296 32.75 -25.94 -7.95
CA ARG A 296 32.75 -27.39 -7.83
C ARG A 296 31.82 -28.00 -8.88
N SER A 297 32.00 -29.28 -9.19
CA SER A 297 31.19 -29.98 -10.22
C SER A 297 29.70 -30.02 -9.89
N TRP A 298 29.32 -29.98 -8.61
CA TRP A 298 27.94 -30.04 -8.12
C TRP A 298 27.41 -28.69 -7.62
N ILE A 299 28.26 -27.67 -7.39
CA ILE A 299 27.87 -26.32 -6.98
C ILE A 299 28.82 -25.29 -7.59
N SER A 300 28.27 -24.36 -8.33
CA SER A 300 29.03 -23.27 -8.95
C SER A 300 29.31 -22.15 -7.98
N ASN A 301 28.29 -21.69 -7.29
CA ASN A 301 28.41 -20.67 -6.25
C ASN A 301 27.34 -20.85 -5.16
N LEU A 302 27.61 -20.27 -4.01
CA LEU A 302 26.67 -20.12 -2.90
C LEU A 302 26.40 -18.63 -2.70
N GLU A 303 25.15 -18.22 -2.92
CA GLU A 303 24.68 -16.88 -2.60
C GLU A 303 24.22 -16.82 -1.15
N TYR A 304 24.58 -15.74 -0.46
CA TYR A 304 24.18 -15.49 0.90
C TYR A 304 23.56 -14.09 1.01
N GLN A 305 22.58 -13.98 1.88
CA GLN A 305 21.92 -12.71 2.22
C GLN A 305 21.58 -12.72 3.70
N LEU A 306 21.91 -11.62 4.36
CA LEU A 306 21.53 -11.29 5.73
C LEU A 306 20.86 -9.92 5.70
N GLY A 307 19.76 -9.77 6.38
CA GLY A 307 19.05 -8.50 6.48
C GLY A 307 18.51 -8.27 7.88
N PHE A 308 18.46 -7.02 8.27
CA PHE A 308 17.87 -6.60 9.54
C PHE A 308 17.23 -5.24 9.38
N THR A 309 16.03 -5.07 9.93
CA THR A 309 15.37 -3.77 10.04
C THR A 309 14.90 -3.55 11.47
N TYR A 310 15.00 -2.31 11.92
CA TYR A 310 14.46 -1.86 13.19
C TYR A 310 13.82 -0.49 13.02
N GLY A 311 12.54 -0.39 13.41
CA GLY A 311 11.75 0.83 13.29
C GLY A 311 11.27 1.36 14.64
N SER A 312 10.87 2.62 14.64
CA SER A 312 10.16 3.28 15.73
C SER A 312 9.04 4.12 15.13
N GLN A 313 7.82 3.73 15.41
CA GLN A 313 6.60 4.36 14.90
C GLN A 313 5.84 4.97 16.06
N LYS A 314 5.39 6.20 15.91
CA LYS A 314 4.59 6.89 16.93
C LYS A 314 3.45 7.67 16.27
N ASN A 315 2.26 7.36 16.68
CA ASN A 315 1.05 8.07 16.30
C ASN A 315 0.49 8.76 17.55
N GLU A 316 0.33 10.07 17.49
CA GLU A 316 -0.17 10.90 18.58
C GLU A 316 -1.30 11.77 18.09
N SER A 317 -2.39 11.81 18.85
CA SER A 317 -3.48 12.76 18.64
C SER A 317 -3.88 13.42 19.94
N SER A 318 -4.29 14.67 19.82
CA SER A 318 -4.94 15.44 20.88
C SER A 318 -6.28 15.94 20.34
N THR A 319 -7.37 15.53 20.97
CA THR A 319 -8.73 15.88 20.56
C THR A 319 -9.46 16.54 21.72
N TYR A 320 -10.12 17.67 21.47
CA TYR A 320 -10.92 18.36 22.46
C TYR A 320 -12.36 17.83 22.46
N TYR A 321 -12.81 17.41 23.63
CA TYR A 321 -14.20 17.00 23.85
C TYR A 321 -14.90 18.04 24.70
N SER A 322 -16.13 18.39 24.30
CA SER A 322 -17.01 19.27 25.04
C SER A 322 -18.46 18.78 24.93
N GLY A 323 -19.19 18.85 26.00
CA GLY A 323 -20.58 18.41 26.02
C GLY A 323 -21.10 18.07 27.42
N THR A 324 -22.15 17.24 27.47
CA THR A 324 -22.68 16.70 28.72
C THR A 324 -21.68 15.75 29.37
N GLN A 325 -21.63 15.75 30.69
CA GLN A 325 -20.80 14.81 31.45
C GLN A 325 -21.18 13.38 31.11
N GLN A 326 -20.20 12.62 30.65
CA GLN A 326 -20.35 11.19 30.36
C GLN A 326 -19.79 10.34 31.48
N VAL A 327 -20.29 9.10 31.59
CA VAL A 327 -19.79 8.08 32.52
C VAL A 327 -19.22 6.91 31.72
N THR A 328 -18.12 6.34 32.16
CA THR A 328 -17.45 5.26 31.45
C THR A 328 -16.57 4.42 32.39
N THR A 329 -16.02 3.35 31.88
CA THR A 329 -15.00 2.55 32.56
C THR A 329 -13.86 2.19 31.58
N TYR A 330 -12.64 1.92 32.10
CA TYR A 330 -11.48 1.51 31.34
C TYR A 330 -10.84 0.24 31.87
N THR A 331 -11.57 -0.49 32.72
CA THR A 331 -11.09 -1.81 33.16
C THR A 331 -10.96 -2.78 31.98
N ALA A 332 -9.98 -3.65 32.03
CA ALA A 332 -9.82 -4.77 31.10
C ALA A 332 -10.41 -6.08 31.66
N GLN A 333 -11.01 -6.03 32.82
CA GLN A 333 -11.65 -7.16 33.49
C GLN A 333 -13.15 -7.19 33.19
N ALA A 334 -13.69 -8.38 32.97
CA ALA A 334 -15.13 -8.57 32.78
C ALA A 334 -15.87 -8.40 34.12
N GLY A 335 -17.14 -7.98 34.05
CA GLY A 335 -18.03 -7.84 35.22
C GLY A 335 -18.38 -6.41 35.54
N GLU A 336 -18.96 -6.20 36.71
CA GLU A 336 -19.39 -4.91 37.24
C GLU A 336 -18.22 -4.18 37.91
N HIS A 337 -18.01 -2.92 37.57
CA HIS A 337 -16.94 -2.08 38.12
C HIS A 337 -17.42 -0.66 38.34
N ALA A 338 -16.84 0.00 39.34
CA ALA A 338 -17.03 1.42 39.50
C ALA A 338 -16.61 2.18 38.25
N GLY A 339 -17.50 2.97 37.71
CA GLY A 339 -17.24 3.83 36.57
C GLY A 339 -16.65 5.18 37.00
N VAL A 340 -16.28 5.96 35.99
CA VAL A 340 -15.70 7.29 36.14
C VAL A 340 -16.62 8.32 35.49
N PHE A 341 -16.88 9.42 36.21
CA PHE A 341 -17.53 10.60 35.67
C PHE A 341 -16.49 11.46 34.97
N LEU A 342 -16.56 11.53 33.64
CA LEU A 342 -15.61 12.33 32.84
C LEU A 342 -15.83 13.83 33.04
N PRO A 343 -14.79 14.65 32.94
CA PRO A 343 -14.96 16.10 32.84
C PRO A 343 -15.85 16.48 31.65
N PRO A 344 -16.70 17.51 31.74
CA PRO A 344 -17.53 17.95 30.61
C PRO A 344 -16.68 18.57 29.48
N HIS A 345 -15.47 19.01 29.79
CA HIS A 345 -14.52 19.61 28.85
C HIS A 345 -13.13 19.09 29.15
N TYR A 346 -12.48 18.48 28.14
CA TYR A 346 -11.11 18.02 28.30
C TYR A 346 -10.42 17.76 26.95
N PHE A 347 -9.09 17.78 26.97
CA PHE A 347 -8.27 17.25 25.89
C PHE A 347 -7.95 15.79 26.17
N SER A 348 -8.30 14.93 25.22
CA SER A 348 -7.85 13.54 25.22
C SER A 348 -6.54 13.43 24.44
N GLN A 349 -5.57 12.74 25.00
CA GLN A 349 -4.31 12.41 24.32
C GLN A 349 -4.21 10.91 24.13
N LEU A 350 -4.16 10.50 22.86
CA LEU A 350 -3.91 9.12 22.45
C LEU A 350 -2.51 9.00 21.89
N SER A 351 -1.77 7.98 22.32
CA SER A 351 -0.47 7.61 21.77
C SER A 351 -0.45 6.13 21.40
N VAL A 352 -0.01 5.81 20.18
CA VAL A 352 0.21 4.44 19.73
C VAL A 352 1.68 4.31 19.31
N GLU A 353 2.49 3.65 20.14
CA GLU A 353 3.93 3.48 19.93
C GLU A 353 4.24 2.05 19.46
N GLY A 354 4.75 1.93 18.23
CA GLY A 354 5.25 0.68 17.65
C GLY A 354 6.77 0.68 17.54
N LYS A 355 7.39 -0.49 17.71
CA LYS A 355 8.81 -0.77 17.42
C LYS A 355 8.91 -2.03 16.59
N PRO A 356 8.54 -1.94 15.27
CA PRO A 356 8.66 -3.08 14.38
C PRO A 356 10.12 -3.46 14.17
N LEU A 357 10.37 -4.76 14.14
CA LEU A 357 11.67 -5.33 13.83
C LEU A 357 11.51 -6.51 12.87
N SER A 358 12.47 -6.70 11.99
CA SER A 358 12.54 -7.90 11.17
C SER A 358 13.99 -8.33 10.93
N GLY A 359 14.20 -9.63 10.83
CA GLY A 359 15.46 -10.25 10.44
C GLY A 359 15.22 -11.24 9.30
N ASP A 360 16.17 -11.31 8.39
CA ASP A 360 16.10 -12.09 7.17
C ASP A 360 17.44 -12.78 6.92
N VAL A 361 17.40 -14.07 6.66
CA VAL A 361 18.58 -14.86 6.29
C VAL A 361 18.24 -15.77 5.14
N SER A 362 19.01 -15.72 4.05
CA SER A 362 18.85 -16.66 2.95
C SER A 362 20.19 -17.19 2.45
N LEU A 363 20.17 -18.46 2.05
CA LEU A 363 21.27 -19.16 1.42
C LEU A 363 20.74 -19.82 0.14
N THR A 364 21.42 -19.61 -0.99
CA THR A 364 21.03 -20.20 -2.28
C THR A 364 22.23 -20.85 -2.95
N ALA A 365 22.17 -22.16 -3.09
CA ALA A 365 23.14 -22.94 -3.85
C ALA A 365 22.77 -22.91 -5.34
N ASN A 366 23.72 -22.52 -6.18
CA ASN A 366 23.56 -22.45 -7.62
C ASN A 366 24.44 -23.48 -8.30
N HIS A 367 23.85 -24.27 -9.18
CA HIS A 367 24.57 -25.17 -10.07
C HIS A 367 24.31 -24.75 -11.51
N ARG A 368 25.37 -24.32 -12.19
CA ARG A 368 25.32 -23.98 -13.63
C ARG A 368 26.11 -25.00 -14.41
N LYS A 369 25.48 -25.59 -15.41
CA LYS A 369 26.12 -26.53 -16.33
C LYS A 369 25.76 -26.16 -17.76
N THR A 370 26.80 -26.02 -18.59
CA THR A 370 26.63 -25.83 -20.02
C THR A 370 27.06 -27.14 -20.68
N MET A 371 26.23 -27.70 -21.56
CA MET A 371 26.48 -28.92 -22.32
C MET A 371 26.56 -28.53 -23.79
N GLY A 372 27.81 -28.47 -24.32
CA GLY A 372 28.06 -27.86 -25.62
C GLY A 372 27.65 -26.39 -25.67
N GLU A 373 27.44 -25.88 -26.89
CA GLU A 373 26.98 -24.47 -27.08
C GLU A 373 25.48 -24.29 -26.99
N ASN A 374 24.74 -25.38 -27.04
CA ASN A 374 23.29 -25.40 -27.24
C ASN A 374 22.47 -25.50 -25.96
N ILE A 375 23.02 -26.09 -24.90
CA ILE A 375 22.25 -26.36 -23.68
C ILE A 375 22.90 -25.66 -22.49
N SER A 376 22.14 -24.84 -21.80
CA SER A 376 22.54 -24.25 -20.52
C SER A 376 21.48 -24.57 -19.46
N ASN A 377 21.92 -25.12 -18.34
CA ASN A 377 21.06 -25.44 -17.21
C ASN A 377 21.55 -24.72 -15.98
N HIS A 378 20.63 -24.06 -15.28
CA HIS A 378 20.89 -23.36 -14.03
C HIS A 378 19.89 -23.82 -12.98
N PHE A 379 20.35 -24.68 -12.10
CA PHE A 379 19.55 -25.16 -10.96
C PHE A 379 19.88 -24.35 -9.71
N GLN A 380 18.86 -23.97 -8.96
CA GLN A 380 18.95 -23.22 -7.71
C GLN A 380 18.21 -23.98 -6.61
N LEU A 381 18.83 -24.11 -5.45
CA LEU A 381 18.22 -24.61 -4.22
C LEU A 381 18.45 -23.57 -3.12
N GLY A 382 17.39 -23.06 -2.53
CA GLY A 382 17.50 -22.01 -1.52
C GLY A 382 16.72 -22.30 -0.25
N LEU A 383 17.30 -21.82 0.86
CA LEU A 383 16.68 -21.80 2.18
C LEU A 383 16.56 -20.36 2.63
N HIS A 384 15.46 -20.03 3.29
CA HIS A 384 15.16 -18.67 3.74
C HIS A 384 14.47 -18.73 5.11
N ALA A 385 14.94 -17.95 6.06
CA ALA A 385 14.35 -17.78 7.38
C ALA A 385 14.11 -16.29 7.64
N GLU A 386 12.91 -15.96 8.10
CA GLU A 386 12.50 -14.61 8.47
C GLU A 386 11.99 -14.61 9.91
N VAL A 387 12.25 -13.53 10.64
CA VAL A 387 11.66 -13.24 11.94
C VAL A 387 11.09 -11.83 11.93
N GLU A 388 9.88 -11.66 12.44
CA GLU A 388 9.17 -10.38 12.49
C GLU A 388 8.53 -10.19 13.87
N GLY A 389 8.45 -8.95 14.34
CA GLY A 389 7.78 -8.65 15.60
C GLY A 389 7.68 -7.16 15.87
N ASN A 390 6.99 -6.83 16.96
CA ASN A 390 6.85 -5.46 17.45
C ASN A 390 7.12 -5.41 18.96
N ARG A 391 7.95 -4.47 19.39
CA ARG A 391 8.37 -4.30 20.79
C ARG A 391 7.98 -2.91 21.33
N GLY A 392 6.98 -2.26 20.71
CA GLY A 392 6.48 -0.97 21.14
C GLY A 392 5.68 -1.03 22.44
N LYS A 393 5.44 0.14 23.01
CA LYS A 393 4.54 0.29 24.17
C LYS A 393 3.08 0.06 23.82
N GLY A 394 2.74 0.20 22.51
CA GLY A 394 1.39 0.01 22.00
C GLY A 394 0.47 1.18 22.29
N ILE A 395 -0.80 0.89 22.56
CA ILE A 395 -1.86 1.88 22.77
C ILE A 395 -1.82 2.40 24.20
N SER A 396 -1.79 3.72 24.38
CA SER A 396 -1.82 4.38 25.69
C SER A 396 -2.59 5.69 25.64
N PHE A 397 -3.36 5.95 26.67
CA PHE A 397 -4.11 7.19 26.92
C PHE A 397 -4.38 7.34 28.42
N ASP A 398 -4.80 8.54 28.85
CA ASP A 398 -5.25 8.80 30.22
C ASP A 398 -6.68 8.27 30.43
N PRO A 399 -6.93 7.28 31.31
CA PRO A 399 -8.26 6.76 31.58
C PRO A 399 -9.26 7.78 32.13
N LEU A 400 -8.78 8.88 32.69
CA LEU A 400 -9.62 9.99 33.18
C LEU A 400 -9.95 11.03 32.10
N ARG A 401 -9.27 10.94 30.94
CA ARG A 401 -9.43 11.82 29.76
C ARG A 401 -9.33 11.00 28.47
N PRO A 402 -10.17 10.00 28.29
CA PRO A 402 -10.05 9.04 27.21
C PRO A 402 -10.47 9.61 25.85
N PRO A 403 -10.01 9.00 24.75
CA PRO A 403 -10.60 9.24 23.45
C PRO A 403 -11.98 8.57 23.37
N LEU A 404 -13.06 9.35 23.26
CA LEU A 404 -14.44 8.83 23.30
C LEU A 404 -14.75 7.90 22.13
N GLU A 405 -14.09 8.10 20.97
CA GLU A 405 -14.24 7.22 19.81
C GLU A 405 -13.62 5.82 20.02
N MET A 406 -12.82 5.65 21.08
CA MET A 406 -12.09 4.42 21.39
C MET A 406 -12.62 3.68 22.61
N LEU A 407 -13.87 3.89 23.00
CA LEU A 407 -14.46 3.26 24.21
C LEU A 407 -14.38 1.72 24.22
N ARG A 408 -14.28 1.10 23.01
CA ARG A 408 -14.15 -0.36 22.83
C ARG A 408 -12.71 -0.88 22.90
N VAL A 409 -11.73 -0.01 23.07
CA VAL A 409 -10.30 -0.35 23.11
C VAL A 409 -9.73 -0.06 24.48
N ARG A 410 -8.74 -0.84 24.89
CA ARG A 410 -7.98 -0.65 26.13
C ARG A 410 -6.51 -0.42 25.81
N THR A 411 -5.76 0.05 26.78
CA THR A 411 -4.31 0.11 26.69
C THR A 411 -3.76 -1.30 26.45
N ARG A 412 -2.84 -1.43 25.49
CA ARG A 412 -2.23 -2.71 25.13
C ARG A 412 -0.76 -2.53 24.79
N SER A 413 0.10 -3.37 25.42
CA SER A 413 1.53 -3.45 25.08
C SER A 413 1.74 -4.37 23.88
N TYR A 414 2.52 -3.95 22.88
CA TYR A 414 2.93 -4.81 21.77
C TYR A 414 4.10 -5.73 22.12
N ARG A 415 4.78 -5.49 23.27
CA ARG A 415 5.89 -6.32 23.75
C ARG A 415 5.47 -7.73 24.08
N ASP A 416 4.19 -7.92 24.46
CA ASP A 416 3.63 -9.20 24.85
C ASP A 416 3.26 -10.08 23.65
N ILE A 417 3.33 -9.53 22.43
CA ILE A 417 3.06 -10.26 21.20
C ILE A 417 4.30 -11.09 20.82
N PRO A 418 4.14 -12.42 20.61
CA PRO A 418 5.25 -13.27 20.21
C PRO A 418 5.88 -12.85 18.87
N LEU A 419 7.16 -13.13 18.70
CA LEU A 419 7.82 -13.01 17.41
C LEU A 419 7.24 -14.04 16.44
N LEU A 420 7.09 -13.64 15.19
CA LEU A 420 6.61 -14.46 14.09
C LEU A 420 7.81 -14.97 13.29
N TYR A 421 7.95 -16.27 13.19
CA TYR A 421 8.98 -16.92 12.39
C TYR A 421 8.38 -17.46 11.10
N LYS A 422 9.09 -17.32 9.97
CA LYS A 422 8.76 -17.94 8.70
C LYS A 422 9.97 -18.70 8.16
N TYR A 423 9.76 -19.93 7.73
CA TYR A 423 10.78 -20.74 7.09
C TYR A 423 10.34 -21.09 5.69
N SER A 424 11.24 -20.98 4.73
CA SER A 424 10.95 -21.33 3.36
C SER A 424 12.11 -22.09 2.73
N ALA A 425 11.76 -22.99 1.83
CA ALA A 425 12.70 -23.66 0.95
C ALA A 425 12.18 -23.54 -0.50
N PHE A 426 13.07 -23.35 -1.45
CA PHE A 426 12.69 -23.37 -2.87
C PHE A 426 13.71 -24.14 -3.71
N ALA A 427 13.19 -24.73 -4.77
CA ALA A 427 13.99 -25.30 -5.84
C ALA A 427 13.49 -24.74 -7.17
N GLU A 428 14.41 -24.31 -8.02
CA GLU A 428 14.09 -23.74 -9.32
C GLU A 428 15.12 -24.18 -10.35
N ASN A 429 14.67 -24.52 -11.54
CA ASN A 429 15.53 -24.82 -12.68
C ASN A 429 15.24 -23.86 -13.83
N HIS A 430 16.29 -23.24 -14.36
CA HIS A 430 16.24 -22.45 -15.57
C HIS A 430 17.03 -23.16 -16.67
N PHE A 431 16.31 -23.74 -17.60
CA PHE A 431 16.83 -24.52 -18.73
C PHE A 431 16.73 -23.70 -19.99
N ILE A 432 17.84 -23.62 -20.75
CA ILE A 432 17.94 -22.90 -22.02
C ILE A 432 18.42 -23.89 -23.07
N LEU A 433 17.66 -24.04 -24.15
CA LEU A 433 17.97 -24.83 -25.31
C LEU A 433 18.06 -23.92 -26.53
N ARG A 434 19.20 -23.95 -27.24
CA ARG A 434 19.41 -23.25 -28.50
C ARG A 434 19.46 -24.26 -29.62
N TYR A 435 18.72 -24.06 -30.70
CA TYR A 435 18.71 -24.92 -31.85
C TYR A 435 18.51 -24.08 -33.14
N GLY A 436 19.56 -24.02 -33.94
CA GLY A 436 19.62 -23.10 -35.10
C GLY A 436 19.47 -21.64 -34.65
N LYS A 437 18.45 -20.96 -35.16
CA LYS A 437 18.12 -19.58 -34.81
C LYS A 437 17.06 -19.46 -33.70
N MET A 438 16.62 -20.58 -33.14
CA MET A 438 15.58 -20.64 -32.12
C MET A 438 16.20 -20.83 -30.72
N ARG A 439 15.48 -20.34 -29.71
CA ARG A 439 15.88 -20.52 -28.31
C ARG A 439 14.62 -20.77 -27.48
N THR A 440 14.64 -21.88 -26.75
CA THR A 440 13.62 -22.23 -25.77
C THR A 440 14.19 -22.02 -24.37
N GLU A 441 13.48 -21.30 -23.53
CA GLU A 441 13.80 -21.11 -22.11
C GLU A 441 12.64 -21.58 -21.26
N VAL A 442 12.94 -22.44 -20.29
CA VAL A 442 11.97 -22.94 -19.30
C VAL A 442 12.51 -22.62 -17.92
N GLN A 443 11.75 -21.83 -17.16
CA GLN A 443 12.00 -21.60 -15.75
C GLN A 443 10.88 -22.25 -14.96
N ALA A 444 11.18 -23.32 -14.23
CA ALA A 444 10.22 -24.06 -13.42
C ALA A 444 10.74 -24.18 -11.99
N GLY A 445 9.86 -23.90 -11.02
CA GLY A 445 10.27 -23.96 -9.63
C GLY A 445 9.09 -24.16 -8.69
N VAL A 446 9.42 -24.53 -7.46
CA VAL A 446 8.48 -24.70 -6.36
C VAL A 446 9.04 -24.06 -5.11
N ARG A 447 8.20 -23.37 -4.37
CA ARG A 447 8.52 -22.83 -3.04
C ARG A 447 7.58 -23.45 -2.01
N PHE A 448 8.17 -23.93 -0.93
CA PHE A 448 7.47 -24.27 0.30
C PHE A 448 7.71 -23.17 1.34
N THR A 449 6.65 -22.74 2.03
CA THR A 449 6.73 -21.76 3.12
C THR A 449 5.95 -22.28 4.31
N GLN A 450 6.53 -22.21 5.49
CA GLN A 450 5.91 -22.61 6.76
C GLN A 450 5.97 -21.49 7.78
N LEU A 451 4.84 -21.28 8.45
CA LEU A 451 4.67 -20.42 9.61
C LEU A 451 4.49 -21.33 10.84
N PRO A 452 5.50 -21.53 11.70
CA PRO A 452 5.41 -22.47 12.82
C PRO A 452 4.53 -21.90 13.95
N THR A 453 3.23 -21.78 13.71
CA THR A 453 2.24 -21.35 14.69
C THR A 453 1.17 -22.40 14.84
N LYS A 454 0.70 -22.62 16.08
CA LYS A 454 -0.44 -23.49 16.39
C LYS A 454 -1.78 -22.73 16.31
N ARG A 455 -1.73 -21.41 16.09
CA ARG A 455 -2.94 -20.60 16.03
C ARG A 455 -3.78 -20.82 14.76
N LEU A 456 -3.17 -21.20 13.67
CA LEU A 456 -3.83 -21.43 12.39
C LEU A 456 -3.88 -22.90 12.03
N GLN A 457 -5.00 -23.34 11.46
CA GLN A 457 -5.14 -24.68 10.88
C GLN A 457 -4.28 -24.81 9.61
N GLN A 458 -4.29 -23.79 8.74
CA GLN A 458 -3.42 -23.72 7.56
C GLN A 458 -2.23 -22.79 7.84
N ASN A 459 -1.08 -23.35 8.12
CA ASN A 459 0.15 -22.64 8.45
C ASN A 459 1.29 -22.85 7.45
N SER A 460 1.02 -23.49 6.32
CA SER A 460 2.01 -23.75 5.26
C SER A 460 1.44 -23.58 3.87
N SER A 461 2.30 -23.32 2.89
CA SER A 461 1.96 -23.20 1.49
C SER A 461 2.97 -23.88 0.58
N VAL A 462 2.50 -24.29 -0.61
CA VAL A 462 3.33 -24.78 -1.72
C VAL A 462 2.99 -23.95 -2.95
N ASP A 463 3.99 -23.32 -3.54
CA ASP A 463 3.86 -22.37 -4.66
C ASP A 463 4.60 -22.88 -5.91
N PRO A 464 3.98 -23.74 -6.75
CA PRO A 464 4.54 -24.13 -8.04
C PRO A 464 4.45 -22.99 -9.05
N ARG A 465 5.47 -22.85 -9.89
CA ARG A 465 5.59 -21.78 -10.90
C ARG A 465 6.31 -22.28 -12.13
N ILE A 466 5.85 -21.85 -13.28
CA ILE A 466 6.51 -22.13 -14.56
C ILE A 466 6.39 -20.94 -15.49
N ASN A 467 7.51 -20.57 -16.11
CA ASN A 467 7.59 -19.63 -17.21
C ASN A 467 8.26 -20.33 -18.39
N LEU A 468 7.68 -20.18 -19.58
CA LEU A 468 8.21 -20.66 -20.84
C LEU A 468 8.41 -19.46 -21.76
N SER A 469 9.54 -19.36 -22.40
CA SER A 469 9.80 -18.39 -23.47
C SER A 469 10.34 -19.11 -24.69
N GLN A 470 9.65 -18.97 -25.81
CA GLN A 470 10.08 -19.50 -27.10
C GLN A 470 10.44 -18.34 -28.02
N ILE A 471 11.73 -18.23 -28.38
CA ILE A 471 12.21 -17.28 -29.37
C ILE A 471 12.33 -18.03 -30.68
N PHE A 472 11.56 -17.64 -31.69
CA PHE A 472 11.53 -18.24 -33.01
C PHE A 472 12.51 -17.55 -33.95
N ILE A 473 12.65 -16.23 -33.81
CA ILE A 473 13.52 -15.39 -34.64
C ILE A 473 14.25 -14.43 -33.70
N ASP A 474 15.56 -14.37 -33.82
CA ASP A 474 16.42 -13.37 -33.18
C ASP A 474 17.60 -13.09 -34.13
N ARG A 475 17.49 -11.99 -34.86
CA ARG A 475 18.46 -11.57 -35.87
C ARG A 475 18.90 -10.15 -35.58
N THR A 476 20.17 -9.90 -35.85
CA THR A 476 20.78 -8.56 -35.72
C THR A 476 20.77 -7.78 -37.03
N ASP A 477 20.49 -8.45 -38.16
CA ASP A 477 20.49 -7.86 -39.50
C ASP A 477 19.26 -6.96 -39.69
N ASP A 478 19.35 -5.94 -40.55
CA ASP A 478 18.26 -5.04 -40.95
C ASP A 478 17.20 -5.75 -41.81
N VAL A 479 16.57 -6.76 -41.26
CA VAL A 479 15.47 -7.53 -41.84
C VAL A 479 14.15 -7.01 -41.37
N PHE A 480 13.12 -7.08 -42.19
CA PHE A 480 11.78 -6.63 -41.84
C PHE A 480 11.28 -7.16 -40.47
N LEU A 481 11.43 -8.47 -40.18
CA LEU A 481 11.16 -9.10 -38.90
C LEU A 481 12.47 -9.60 -38.28
N SER A 482 13.02 -8.83 -37.35
CA SER A 482 14.28 -9.17 -36.68
C SER A 482 14.09 -9.99 -35.40
N ARG A 483 12.94 -9.92 -34.75
CA ARG A 483 12.62 -10.72 -33.56
C ARG A 483 11.16 -11.16 -33.51
N PHE A 484 10.96 -12.42 -33.12
CA PHE A 484 9.64 -12.95 -32.77
C PHE A 484 9.75 -13.95 -31.62
N SER A 485 9.03 -13.70 -30.53
CA SER A 485 8.99 -14.62 -29.37
C SER A 485 7.61 -14.66 -28.72
N VAL A 486 7.31 -15.81 -28.11
CA VAL A 486 6.10 -16.07 -27.34
C VAL A 486 6.49 -16.48 -25.93
N ARG A 487 5.80 -15.96 -24.94
CA ARG A 487 6.01 -16.26 -23.52
C ARG A 487 4.70 -16.77 -22.90
N LEU A 488 4.83 -17.75 -22.02
CA LEU A 488 3.76 -18.31 -21.22
C LEU A 488 4.19 -18.31 -19.76
N GLY A 489 3.30 -17.96 -18.85
CA GLY A 489 3.56 -18.02 -17.42
C GLY A 489 2.36 -18.57 -16.68
N TRP A 490 2.61 -19.46 -15.72
CA TRP A 490 1.61 -19.97 -14.78
C TRP A 490 2.21 -20.17 -13.40
N GLY A 491 1.46 -19.81 -12.33
CA GLY A 491 1.91 -20.10 -10.99
C GLY A 491 0.90 -19.77 -9.91
N LEU A 492 1.13 -20.38 -8.76
CA LEU A 492 0.42 -20.13 -7.51
C LEU A 492 1.30 -19.32 -6.56
N MET A 493 0.67 -18.37 -5.85
CA MET A 493 1.37 -17.52 -4.90
C MET A 493 0.51 -17.26 -3.69
N HIS A 494 1.06 -17.54 -2.50
CA HIS A 494 0.36 -17.32 -1.23
C HIS A 494 0.91 -16.09 -0.50
N LYS A 495 0.05 -15.50 0.35
CA LYS A 495 0.39 -14.45 1.32
C LYS A 495 0.22 -14.96 2.72
N MET A 496 1.27 -14.81 3.56
CA MET A 496 1.18 -15.13 4.98
C MET A 496 0.40 -14.05 5.74
N PRO A 497 -0.26 -14.40 6.84
CA PRO A 497 -0.97 -13.41 7.65
C PRO A 497 0.01 -12.48 8.36
N VAL A 498 -0.46 -11.26 8.61
CA VAL A 498 0.26 -10.24 9.35
C VAL A 498 0.00 -10.37 10.85
N LEU A 499 0.83 -9.73 11.69
CA LEU A 499 0.72 -9.85 13.16
C LEU A 499 -0.66 -9.42 13.69
N THR A 500 -1.28 -8.39 13.13
CA THR A 500 -2.60 -7.92 13.54
C THR A 500 -3.71 -8.95 13.31
N TYR A 501 -3.59 -9.80 12.30
CA TYR A 501 -4.55 -10.87 12.06
C TYR A 501 -4.33 -12.08 12.98
N LEU A 502 -3.08 -12.34 13.37
CA LEU A 502 -2.75 -13.43 14.28
C LEU A 502 -3.00 -13.05 15.74
N TYR A 503 -2.84 -11.78 16.07
CA TYR A 503 -2.94 -11.25 17.43
C TYR A 503 -3.80 -9.98 17.46
N PRO A 504 -5.10 -10.07 17.05
CA PRO A 504 -6.01 -8.94 17.12
C PRO A 504 -6.20 -8.47 18.57
N ASP A 505 -6.64 -7.24 18.74
CA ASP A 505 -7.03 -6.71 20.05
C ASP A 505 -8.34 -7.35 20.52
N LYS A 506 -8.48 -7.52 21.82
CA LYS A 506 -9.79 -7.84 22.43
C LYS A 506 -10.74 -6.67 22.22
N SER A 507 -12.02 -6.95 22.14
CA SER A 507 -13.07 -5.92 22.14
C SER A 507 -13.76 -5.86 23.49
N TYR A 508 -14.10 -4.64 23.89
CA TYR A 508 -14.75 -4.35 25.15
C TYR A 508 -16.08 -3.65 24.87
N THR A 509 -17.13 -4.07 25.57
CA THR A 509 -18.43 -3.42 25.50
C THR A 509 -18.84 -3.05 26.93
N ASP A 510 -18.97 -1.75 27.19
CA ASP A 510 -19.31 -1.21 28.49
C ASP A 510 -20.76 -0.77 28.49
N MET A 511 -21.54 -1.27 29.50
CA MET A 511 -22.92 -0.93 29.68
C MET A 511 -23.10 -0.24 31.01
N ASN A 512 -23.85 0.85 31.05
CA ASN A 512 -24.20 1.52 32.29
C ASN A 512 -25.25 0.68 33.05
N CYS A 513 -24.91 0.24 34.25
CA CYS A 513 -25.75 -0.57 35.14
C CYS A 513 -26.51 0.27 36.14
N PHE A 514 -25.85 1.36 36.60
CA PHE A 514 -26.39 2.23 37.64
C PHE A 514 -25.68 3.58 37.60
N THR A 515 -26.40 4.66 37.87
CA THR A 515 -25.82 5.99 38.06
C THR A 515 -26.59 6.74 39.13
N TYR A 516 -25.92 7.13 40.20
CA TYR A 516 -26.40 8.00 41.26
C TYR A 516 -25.53 9.25 41.36
N ASN A 517 -26.13 10.40 41.39
CA ASN A 517 -25.44 11.68 41.49
C ASN A 517 -26.23 12.64 42.40
N ASP A 518 -25.77 12.75 43.62
CA ASP A 518 -26.25 13.70 44.60
C ASP A 518 -25.23 14.81 44.81
N ALA A 519 -25.40 15.90 44.07
CA ALA A 519 -24.48 17.03 44.09
C ALA A 519 -24.54 17.82 45.43
N GLU A 520 -25.66 17.78 46.16
CA GLU A 520 -25.84 18.46 47.42
C GLU A 520 -25.01 17.82 48.54
N ASN A 521 -24.96 16.51 48.56
CA ASN A 521 -24.19 15.71 49.51
C ASN A 521 -22.81 15.26 48.96
N ASN A 522 -22.42 15.69 47.76
CA ASN A 522 -21.19 15.30 47.07
C ASN A 522 -21.01 13.76 46.93
N GLN A 523 -22.12 13.06 46.75
CA GLN A 523 -22.12 11.59 46.60
C GLN A 523 -22.40 11.21 45.18
N ARG A 524 -21.51 10.40 44.61
CA ARG A 524 -21.62 9.96 43.22
C ARG A 524 -21.19 8.52 43.11
N LEU A 525 -22.01 7.70 42.48
CA LEU A 525 -21.67 6.33 42.11
C LEU A 525 -22.18 6.07 40.71
N THR A 526 -21.29 5.56 39.86
CA THR A 526 -21.70 4.95 38.59
C THR A 526 -21.13 3.56 38.55
N VAL A 527 -21.90 2.59 38.10
CA VAL A 527 -21.50 1.20 37.94
C VAL A 527 -21.66 0.83 36.48
N MET A 528 -20.57 0.28 35.89
CA MET A 528 -20.51 -0.13 34.52
C MET A 528 -20.25 -1.64 34.47
N HIS A 529 -20.94 -2.34 33.59
CA HIS A 529 -20.66 -3.73 33.28
C HIS A 529 -19.76 -3.76 32.03
N THR A 530 -18.56 -4.33 32.17
CA THR A 530 -17.66 -4.57 31.05
C THR A 530 -17.79 -6.02 30.56
N PHE A 531 -18.22 -6.17 29.31
CA PHE A 531 -18.15 -7.44 28.61
C PHE A 531 -16.88 -7.50 27.76
N VAL A 532 -16.12 -8.59 27.84
CA VAL A 532 -14.86 -8.79 27.14
C VAL A 532 -14.99 -9.98 26.17
N THR A 533 -14.79 -9.72 24.88
CA THR A 533 -14.78 -10.81 23.91
C THR A 533 -13.35 -11.18 23.50
N ASP A 534 -13.07 -12.50 23.47
CA ASP A 534 -11.82 -13.09 22.98
C ASP A 534 -11.96 -13.66 21.55
N ARG A 535 -13.15 -13.54 20.95
CA ARG A 535 -13.49 -14.10 19.63
C ARG A 535 -12.96 -13.27 18.47
N ASN A 536 -12.19 -12.24 18.72
CA ASN A 536 -11.55 -11.44 17.68
C ASN A 536 -10.58 -12.26 16.81
N PHE A 537 -9.96 -13.32 17.35
CA PHE A 537 -9.07 -14.19 16.62
C PHE A 537 -9.85 -15.28 15.86
N ASN A 538 -9.50 -15.51 14.60
CA ASN A 538 -10.08 -16.55 13.75
C ASN A 538 -9.02 -17.63 13.45
N SER A 539 -9.19 -18.83 14.05
CA SER A 539 -8.29 -20.00 13.84
C SER A 539 -8.45 -20.65 12.46
N ASP A 540 -9.60 -20.44 11.80
CA ASP A 540 -9.94 -21.03 10.50
C ASP A 540 -9.45 -20.16 9.33
N LEU A 541 -8.71 -19.11 9.64
CA LEU A 541 -8.13 -18.20 8.64
C LEU A 541 -7.22 -18.98 7.70
N ARG A 542 -7.52 -18.93 6.40
CA ARG A 542 -6.76 -19.59 5.32
C ARG A 542 -5.80 -18.60 4.67
N LEU A 543 -4.73 -19.14 4.09
CA LEU A 543 -3.79 -18.30 3.35
C LEU A 543 -4.41 -17.84 2.03
N PRO A 544 -4.37 -16.53 1.72
CA PRO A 544 -4.72 -16.03 0.39
C PRO A 544 -3.83 -16.63 -0.67
N VAL A 545 -4.44 -17.07 -1.76
CA VAL A 545 -3.75 -17.62 -2.92
C VAL A 545 -4.17 -16.92 -4.19
N ASN A 546 -3.19 -16.45 -4.97
CA ASN A 546 -3.41 -15.91 -6.30
C ASN A 546 -2.86 -16.88 -7.34
N GLN A 547 -3.75 -17.34 -8.24
CA GLN A 547 -3.39 -18.08 -9.43
C GLN A 547 -3.21 -17.10 -10.57
N LYS A 548 -2.02 -17.08 -11.18
CA LYS A 548 -1.70 -16.25 -12.32
C LYS A 548 -1.49 -17.08 -13.57
N PHE A 549 -2.01 -16.57 -14.68
CA PHE A 549 -1.74 -17.09 -16.02
C PHE A 549 -1.49 -15.91 -16.96
N GLU A 550 -0.48 -16.02 -17.83
CA GLU A 550 -0.15 -14.98 -18.79
C GLU A 550 0.37 -15.57 -20.12
N ILE A 551 0.06 -14.86 -21.21
CA ILE A 551 0.60 -15.10 -22.54
C ILE A 551 1.14 -13.77 -23.06
N GLY A 552 2.40 -13.75 -23.47
CA GLY A 552 3.05 -12.57 -24.04
C GLY A 552 3.59 -12.85 -25.43
N VAL A 553 3.49 -11.87 -26.30
CA VAL A 553 4.07 -11.90 -27.66
C VAL A 553 4.95 -10.68 -27.80
N ASN A 554 6.20 -10.90 -28.22
CA ASN A 554 7.15 -9.83 -28.52
C ASN A 554 7.61 -9.98 -29.96
N PHE A 555 7.60 -8.88 -30.69
CA PHE A 555 8.13 -8.82 -32.05
C PHE A 555 8.85 -7.49 -32.31
N ARG A 556 9.86 -7.56 -33.21
CA ARG A 556 10.60 -6.38 -33.69
C ARG A 556 10.56 -6.32 -35.20
N ILE A 557 9.95 -5.23 -35.71
CA ILE A 557 9.78 -4.99 -37.14
C ILE A 557 10.37 -3.63 -37.45
N GLY A 558 11.30 -3.57 -38.46
CA GLY A 558 11.94 -2.32 -38.88
C GLY A 558 12.57 -1.53 -37.73
N GLY A 559 13.16 -2.22 -36.74
CA GLY A 559 13.74 -1.60 -35.53
C GLY A 559 12.76 -1.23 -34.44
N VAL A 560 11.43 -1.28 -34.67
CA VAL A 560 10.39 -1.01 -33.66
C VAL A 560 10.04 -2.29 -32.91
N THR A 561 10.17 -2.27 -31.58
CA THR A 561 9.75 -3.40 -30.74
C THR A 561 8.32 -3.20 -30.29
N ALA A 562 7.51 -4.26 -30.39
CA ALA A 562 6.18 -4.32 -29.80
C ALA A 562 6.08 -5.53 -28.88
N ASP A 563 5.54 -5.31 -27.69
CA ASP A 563 5.27 -6.32 -26.66
C ASP A 563 3.81 -6.24 -26.25
N VAL A 564 3.11 -7.36 -26.34
CA VAL A 564 1.68 -7.46 -25.96
C VAL A 564 1.53 -8.64 -25.02
N VAL A 565 0.89 -8.42 -23.88
CA VAL A 565 0.67 -9.45 -22.86
C VAL A 565 -0.80 -9.49 -22.49
N TRP A 566 -1.41 -10.65 -22.62
CA TRP A 566 -2.69 -10.96 -22.01
C TRP A 566 -2.46 -11.70 -20.70
N PHE A 567 -3.24 -11.37 -19.66
CA PHE A 567 -3.14 -12.03 -18.36
C PHE A 567 -4.52 -12.27 -17.74
N LYS A 568 -4.57 -13.30 -16.91
CA LYS A 568 -5.69 -13.60 -16.03
C LYS A 568 -5.18 -14.00 -14.64
N GLU A 569 -5.77 -13.40 -13.61
CA GLU A 569 -5.41 -13.64 -12.21
C GLU A 569 -6.69 -13.95 -11.41
N HIS A 570 -6.58 -14.89 -10.48
CA HIS A 570 -7.68 -15.29 -9.62
C HIS A 570 -7.20 -15.41 -8.17
N LEU A 571 -7.54 -14.41 -7.35
CA LEU A 571 -7.26 -14.38 -5.91
C LEU A 571 -8.43 -15.00 -5.15
N LYS A 572 -8.10 -15.97 -4.29
CA LYS A 572 -9.02 -16.60 -3.34
C LYS A 572 -8.56 -16.38 -1.91
N ASN A 573 -9.49 -16.42 -0.96
CA ASN A 573 -9.23 -16.32 0.47
C ASN A 573 -8.51 -15.02 0.88
N GLY A 574 -8.67 -13.92 0.12
CA GLY A 574 -8.11 -12.63 0.47
C GLY A 574 -8.59 -12.18 1.85
N TYR A 575 -7.69 -11.56 2.61
CA TYR A 575 -8.01 -11.10 3.97
C TYR A 575 -8.93 -9.89 3.94
N CYS A 576 -9.88 -9.88 4.86
CA CYS A 576 -10.71 -8.74 5.23
C CYS A 576 -11.01 -8.80 6.73
N THR A 577 -11.64 -7.76 7.23
CA THR A 577 -12.14 -7.71 8.61
C THR A 577 -13.65 -7.61 8.57
N SER A 578 -14.35 -8.44 9.35
CA SER A 578 -15.80 -8.42 9.49
C SER A 578 -16.19 -8.04 10.91
N GLN A 579 -17.27 -7.30 11.03
CA GLN A 579 -17.92 -7.08 12.32
C GLN A 579 -18.82 -8.27 12.63
N LEU A 580 -18.60 -8.87 13.79
CA LEU A 580 -19.40 -9.96 14.34
C LEU A 580 -20.03 -9.52 15.66
N ALA A 581 -21.04 -10.26 16.14
CA ALA A 581 -21.71 -9.97 17.39
C ALA A 581 -21.93 -11.25 18.19
N GLU A 582 -21.95 -11.08 19.52
CA GLU A 582 -22.33 -12.13 20.45
C GLU A 582 -23.20 -11.55 21.56
N PRO A 583 -24.22 -12.29 22.04
CA PRO A 583 -25.11 -11.81 23.12
C PRO A 583 -24.40 -11.86 24.45
N PHE A 584 -24.79 -10.94 25.33
CA PHE A 584 -24.45 -10.96 26.75
C PHE A 584 -25.53 -10.31 27.58
N SER A 585 -25.59 -10.64 28.85
CA SER A 585 -26.55 -10.07 29.78
C SER A 585 -25.86 -9.30 30.88
N TYR A 586 -26.48 -8.22 31.32
CA TYR A 586 -26.00 -7.36 32.39
C TYR A 586 -27.14 -6.92 33.28
N ARG A 587 -26.86 -6.62 34.56
CA ARG A 587 -27.82 -6.10 35.51
C ARG A 587 -28.04 -4.60 35.31
N ARG A 588 -29.29 -4.17 35.26
CA ARG A 588 -29.66 -2.76 35.27
C ARG A 588 -30.42 -2.49 36.55
N TYR A 589 -29.80 -1.79 37.49
CA TYR A 589 -30.34 -1.52 38.78
C TYR A 589 -31.40 -0.43 38.74
N SER A 590 -32.35 -0.47 39.66
CA SER A 590 -33.37 0.57 39.85
C SER A 590 -32.69 1.89 40.22
N PRO A 591 -33.00 3.02 39.56
CA PRO A 591 -32.46 4.33 39.91
C PRO A 591 -33.17 4.99 41.07
N LEU A 592 -34.17 4.33 41.66
CA LEU A 592 -35.01 4.90 42.74
C LEU A 592 -34.26 4.85 44.07
N ILE A 593 -33.41 5.85 44.29
CA ILE A 593 -32.70 6.08 45.55
C ILE A 593 -33.02 7.52 46.00
N SER A 594 -33.31 7.68 47.31
CA SER A 594 -33.59 8.99 47.88
C SER A 594 -32.29 9.83 48.01
N LYS A 595 -32.43 11.16 47.98
CA LYS A 595 -31.28 12.04 48.26
C LYS A 595 -30.76 11.81 49.69
N GLY A 596 -29.46 11.79 49.83
CA GLY A 596 -28.73 11.57 51.06
C GLY A 596 -28.42 10.11 51.38
N GLU A 597 -28.93 9.15 50.60
CA GLU A 597 -28.52 7.75 50.68
C GLU A 597 -27.12 7.52 50.10
N GLN A 598 -26.44 6.46 50.52
CA GLN A 598 -25.04 6.17 50.14
C GLN A 598 -24.94 4.78 49.48
N PRO A 599 -25.35 4.64 48.22
CA PRO A 599 -25.19 3.37 47.53
C PRO A 599 -23.72 3.05 47.33
N GLU A 600 -23.36 1.78 47.48
CA GLU A 600 -21.99 1.28 47.26
C GLU A 600 -21.97 0.06 46.33
N LEU A 601 -20.85 -0.13 45.61
CA LEU A 601 -20.63 -1.33 44.80
C LEU A 601 -19.86 -2.35 45.63
N THR A 602 -20.45 -3.54 45.80
CA THR A 602 -19.84 -4.70 46.44
C THR A 602 -19.67 -5.85 45.43
N ASP A 603 -19.09 -6.98 45.86
CA ASP A 603 -19.00 -8.19 45.03
C ASP A 603 -20.38 -8.78 44.68
N GLU A 604 -21.41 -8.51 45.48
CA GLU A 604 -22.77 -8.97 45.23
C GLU A 604 -23.52 -8.06 44.25
N GLY A 605 -23.11 -6.81 44.11
CA GLY A 605 -23.74 -5.80 43.28
C GLY A 605 -23.85 -4.45 43.96
N VAL A 606 -24.80 -3.60 43.49
CA VAL A 606 -25.08 -2.29 44.10
C VAL A 606 -25.95 -2.45 45.32
N MET A 607 -25.40 -2.09 46.46
CA MET A 607 -26.08 -2.14 47.77
C MET A 607 -26.52 -0.74 48.21
N ASN A 608 -27.64 -0.63 48.91
CA ASN A 608 -28.06 0.55 49.58
C ASN A 608 -28.59 0.19 50.98
N ASP A 609 -28.04 0.80 52.02
CA ASP A 609 -28.34 0.47 53.43
C ASP A 609 -28.18 -1.02 53.77
N GLY A 610 -27.22 -1.70 53.14
CA GLY A 610 -26.95 -3.12 53.37
C GLY A 610 -27.86 -4.08 52.59
N GLU A 611 -28.77 -3.59 51.76
CA GLU A 611 -29.63 -4.39 50.91
C GLU A 611 -29.25 -4.25 49.43
N LEU A 612 -29.30 -5.38 48.66
CA LEU A 612 -29.07 -5.38 47.23
C LEU A 612 -30.19 -4.65 46.52
N LEU A 613 -29.84 -3.64 45.67
CA LEU A 613 -30.83 -2.91 44.90
C LEU A 613 -31.56 -3.82 43.90
N PRO A 614 -32.89 -3.62 43.75
CA PRO A 614 -33.66 -4.31 42.72
C PRO A 614 -33.06 -4.04 41.35
N TYR A 615 -32.93 -5.09 40.53
CA TYR A 615 -32.42 -4.97 39.17
C TYR A 615 -33.22 -5.81 38.17
N THR A 616 -33.12 -5.44 36.91
CA THR A 616 -33.60 -6.24 35.79
C THR A 616 -32.40 -6.78 35.03
N LEU A 617 -32.46 -8.02 34.54
CA LEU A 617 -31.46 -8.59 33.66
C LEU A 617 -31.78 -8.16 32.23
N ASN A 618 -30.86 -7.39 31.62
CA ASN A 618 -31.02 -6.94 30.24
C ASN A 618 -30.04 -7.67 29.36
N THR A 619 -30.50 -8.20 28.22
CA THR A 619 -29.68 -8.85 27.20
C THR A 619 -29.47 -7.90 26.02
N THR A 620 -28.25 -7.82 25.55
CA THR A 620 -27.87 -7.05 24.39
C THR A 620 -26.70 -7.75 23.62
N PHE A 621 -26.14 -7.11 22.61
CA PHE A 621 -25.09 -7.71 21.81
C PHE A 621 -23.80 -6.90 21.84
N ALA A 622 -22.70 -7.58 22.10
CA ALA A 622 -21.36 -7.03 21.96
C ALA A 622 -20.88 -7.24 20.51
N THR A 623 -20.40 -6.18 19.88
CA THR A 623 -19.83 -6.26 18.53
C THR A 623 -18.30 -6.25 18.60
N TYR A 624 -17.68 -7.08 17.77
CA TYR A 624 -16.24 -7.18 17.68
C TYR A 624 -15.77 -7.36 16.22
N LEU A 625 -14.52 -6.99 15.95
CA LEU A 625 -13.91 -7.16 14.64
C LEU A 625 -13.08 -8.44 14.61
N SER A 626 -13.27 -9.25 13.55
CA SER A 626 -12.53 -10.50 13.36
C SER A 626 -11.98 -10.60 11.93
N PRO A 627 -10.70 -10.99 11.74
CA PRO A 627 -10.14 -11.27 10.42
C PRO A 627 -10.87 -12.44 9.77
N GLN A 628 -11.19 -12.30 8.49
CA GLN A 628 -11.92 -13.27 7.70
C GLN A 628 -11.27 -13.46 6.31
N ASN A 629 -11.64 -14.56 5.63
CA ASN A 629 -11.28 -14.83 4.23
C ASN A 629 -12.44 -14.47 3.30
N GLY A 630 -12.76 -13.19 3.18
CA GLY A 630 -13.90 -12.73 2.38
C GLY A 630 -13.57 -12.33 0.96
N ILE A 631 -12.35 -11.83 0.72
CA ILE A 631 -12.02 -11.24 -0.57
C ILE A 631 -11.73 -12.32 -1.62
N LYS A 632 -12.47 -12.22 -2.73
CA LYS A 632 -12.19 -12.90 -3.99
C LYS A 632 -12.00 -11.85 -5.07
N GLN A 633 -10.99 -12.00 -5.90
CA GLN A 633 -10.72 -11.03 -6.96
C GLN A 633 -10.37 -11.75 -8.25
N GLU A 634 -11.06 -11.42 -9.32
CA GLU A 634 -10.75 -11.83 -10.68
C GLU A 634 -10.23 -10.62 -11.44
N LYS A 635 -9.09 -10.77 -12.08
CA LYS A 635 -8.48 -9.76 -12.93
C LYS A 635 -8.14 -10.36 -14.27
N GLN A 636 -8.42 -9.63 -15.32
CA GLN A 636 -7.93 -9.94 -16.65
C GLN A 636 -7.61 -8.67 -17.42
N GLY A 637 -6.72 -8.77 -18.36
CA GLY A 637 -6.38 -7.58 -19.13
C GLY A 637 -5.38 -7.84 -20.23
N ILE A 638 -5.12 -6.77 -20.98
CA ILE A 638 -4.11 -6.73 -22.03
C ILE A 638 -3.22 -5.54 -21.74
N GLU A 639 -1.92 -5.76 -21.73
CA GLU A 639 -0.90 -4.71 -21.61
C GLU A 639 -0.09 -4.68 -22.91
N TYR A 640 0.25 -3.48 -23.38
CA TYR A 640 1.06 -3.35 -24.58
C TYR A 640 2.06 -2.19 -24.48
N THR A 641 3.20 -2.37 -25.14
CA THR A 641 4.23 -1.37 -25.35
C THR A 641 4.75 -1.45 -26.76
N ILE A 642 4.90 -0.31 -27.43
CA ILE A 642 5.41 -0.20 -28.81
C ILE A 642 6.45 0.93 -28.83
N GLY A 643 7.61 0.66 -29.36
CA GLY A 643 8.68 1.64 -29.50
C GLY A 643 10.06 1.09 -29.11
N PRO A 644 11.11 1.90 -29.27
CA PRO A 644 11.09 3.25 -29.85
C PRO A 644 10.82 3.26 -31.35
N ILE A 645 10.05 4.29 -31.81
CA ILE A 645 9.90 4.62 -33.22
C ILE A 645 10.75 5.88 -33.45
N HIS A 646 11.88 5.73 -34.13
CA HIS A 646 12.83 6.83 -34.32
C HIS A 646 12.53 7.65 -35.57
N SER A 647 12.46 8.96 -35.42
CA SER A 647 12.41 9.93 -36.53
C SER A 647 13.69 10.76 -36.54
N LYS A 648 14.55 10.49 -37.53
CA LYS A 648 15.80 11.26 -37.73
C LYS A 648 15.51 12.74 -38.07
N ALA A 649 14.44 13.00 -38.85
CA ALA A 649 14.06 14.35 -39.25
C ALA A 649 13.61 15.20 -38.04
N LEU A 650 12.86 14.61 -37.11
CA LEU A 650 12.38 15.29 -35.93
C LEU A 650 13.33 15.17 -34.73
N ARG A 651 14.40 14.38 -34.85
CA ARG A 651 15.30 14.02 -33.73
C ARG A 651 14.53 13.51 -32.54
N SER A 652 13.48 12.74 -32.76
CA SER A 652 12.52 12.30 -31.76
C SER A 652 12.33 10.81 -31.79
N SER A 653 12.10 10.26 -30.61
CA SER A 653 11.69 8.87 -30.39
C SER A 653 10.27 8.87 -29.84
N PHE A 654 9.41 8.06 -30.44
CA PHE A 654 8.02 7.92 -30.04
C PHE A 654 7.81 6.57 -29.36
N TYR A 655 7.03 6.58 -28.29
CA TYR A 655 6.65 5.39 -27.52
C TYR A 655 5.14 5.38 -27.35
N ILE A 656 4.55 4.21 -27.44
CA ILE A 656 3.15 3.97 -27.17
C ILE A 656 3.05 2.87 -26.13
N SER A 657 2.31 3.09 -25.08
CA SER A 657 2.04 2.04 -24.08
C SER A 657 0.61 2.19 -23.56
N GLY A 658 0.04 1.13 -23.07
CA GLY A 658 -1.31 1.18 -22.54
C GLY A 658 -1.78 -0.18 -22.06
N GLY A 659 -3.06 -0.23 -21.68
CA GLY A 659 -3.66 -1.49 -21.27
C GLY A 659 -5.16 -1.41 -21.08
N TYR A 660 -5.77 -2.55 -21.22
CA TYR A 660 -7.12 -2.84 -20.79
C TYR A 660 -7.05 -3.63 -19.50
N LEU A 661 -7.79 -3.22 -18.49
CA LEU A 661 -7.90 -3.89 -17.21
C LEU A 661 -9.37 -4.07 -16.85
N ASP A 662 -9.75 -5.29 -16.51
CA ASP A 662 -11.06 -5.68 -16.01
C ASP A 662 -10.86 -6.37 -14.65
N VAL A 663 -11.43 -5.81 -13.60
CA VAL A 663 -11.31 -6.29 -12.22
C VAL A 663 -12.70 -6.45 -11.62
N CYS A 664 -12.99 -7.64 -11.15
CA CYS A 664 -14.15 -7.94 -10.32
C CYS A 664 -13.67 -8.36 -8.92
N GLU A 665 -13.99 -7.58 -7.91
CA GLU A 665 -13.69 -7.88 -6.51
C GLU A 665 -14.98 -8.12 -5.74
N LYS A 666 -15.01 -9.20 -4.95
CA LYS A 666 -16.15 -9.60 -4.12
C LYS A 666 -15.68 -9.78 -2.69
N ASN A 667 -16.45 -9.26 -1.75
CA ASN A 667 -16.29 -9.57 -0.33
C ASN A 667 -17.45 -10.47 0.12
N THR A 668 -17.17 -11.74 0.34
CA THR A 668 -18.14 -12.75 0.73
C THR A 668 -18.09 -13.12 2.23
N ALA A 669 -17.34 -12.35 3.02
CA ALA A 669 -17.30 -12.54 4.47
C ALA A 669 -18.66 -12.18 5.09
N LEU A 670 -19.09 -12.99 6.04
CA LEU A 670 -20.30 -12.68 6.81
C LEU A 670 -20.02 -11.57 7.78
N SER A 671 -20.98 -10.65 7.93
CA SER A 671 -20.95 -9.54 8.88
C SER A 671 -22.27 -9.46 9.61
N THR A 672 -22.23 -9.01 10.86
CA THR A 672 -23.43 -8.80 11.67
C THR A 672 -23.84 -7.33 11.70
N LEU A 673 -25.13 -7.11 11.76
CA LEU A 673 -25.70 -5.79 12.02
C LEU A 673 -26.78 -5.93 13.08
N HIS A 674 -26.64 -5.17 14.18
CA HIS A 674 -27.63 -5.06 15.24
C HIS A 674 -28.39 -3.74 15.06
N PRO A 675 -29.72 -3.77 14.83
CA PRO A 675 -30.53 -2.55 14.81
C PRO A 675 -30.38 -1.78 16.12
N GLN A 676 -30.07 -0.50 16.03
CA GLN A 676 -29.90 0.37 17.21
C GLN A 676 -31.23 1.02 17.60
N ILE A 677 -32.23 0.17 17.87
CA ILE A 677 -33.59 0.56 18.28
C ILE A 677 -33.93 -0.12 19.59
N GLU A 678 -34.84 0.47 20.32
CA GLU A 678 -35.42 -0.11 21.53
C GLU A 678 -36.85 -0.58 21.27
N VAL A 679 -37.16 -1.80 21.71
CA VAL A 679 -38.49 -2.38 21.67
C VAL A 679 -38.95 -2.58 23.11
N ASN A 680 -40.03 -1.92 23.53
CA ASN A 680 -40.55 -1.94 24.88
C ASN A 680 -39.49 -1.57 25.96
N GLY A 681 -38.63 -0.58 25.67
CA GLY A 681 -37.58 -0.10 26.56
C GLY A 681 -36.38 -1.05 26.73
N LYS A 682 -36.24 -2.05 25.85
CA LYS A 682 -35.13 -2.98 25.79
C LYS A 682 -34.46 -2.89 24.42
N ALA A 683 -33.18 -3.21 24.35
CA ALA A 683 -32.48 -3.32 23.09
C ALA A 683 -33.14 -4.35 22.16
N TYR A 684 -33.07 -4.13 20.85
CA TYR A 684 -33.64 -5.03 19.85
C TYR A 684 -33.11 -6.46 20.06
N PRO A 685 -33.98 -7.50 20.10
CA PRO A 685 -33.61 -8.81 20.58
C PRO A 685 -32.84 -9.69 19.57
N TYR A 686 -32.63 -9.20 18.36
CA TYR A 686 -32.01 -10.00 17.28
C TYR A 686 -30.88 -9.25 16.59
N VAL A 687 -29.91 -10.01 16.04
CA VAL A 687 -28.82 -9.51 15.19
C VAL A 687 -28.86 -10.24 13.87
N GLY A 688 -28.91 -9.51 12.76
CA GLY A 688 -28.85 -10.09 11.42
C GLY A 688 -27.41 -10.42 11.01
N ILE A 689 -27.24 -11.52 10.28
CA ILE A 689 -25.99 -11.96 9.62
C ILE A 689 -26.14 -11.82 8.12
N TYR A 690 -25.25 -11.07 7.48
CA TYR A 690 -25.32 -10.73 6.05
C TYR A 690 -24.04 -11.10 5.32
N GLU A 691 -24.13 -11.27 4.01
CA GLU A 691 -22.98 -11.44 3.10
C GLU A 691 -22.33 -10.10 2.68
N THR A 692 -22.58 -9.06 3.43
CA THR A 692 -22.00 -7.71 3.22
C THR A 692 -21.67 -7.10 4.56
N GLY A 693 -20.91 -6.01 4.56
CA GLY A 693 -20.87 -5.10 5.68
C GLY A 693 -22.20 -4.32 5.81
N PRO A 694 -22.20 -3.11 6.37
CA PRO A 694 -23.42 -2.27 6.52
C PRO A 694 -23.98 -1.74 5.19
N SER A 695 -23.44 -2.16 4.07
CA SER A 695 -23.87 -1.84 2.69
C SER A 695 -24.58 -3.06 2.07
N VAL A 696 -25.56 -2.82 1.20
CA VAL A 696 -26.20 -3.89 0.42
C VAL A 696 -25.35 -4.37 -0.76
N ALA A 697 -24.15 -3.84 -0.96
CA ALA A 697 -23.23 -4.21 -2.03
C ALA A 697 -22.01 -4.97 -1.48
N ASN A 698 -21.67 -6.10 -2.09
CA ASN A 698 -20.45 -6.85 -1.79
C ASN A 698 -19.51 -7.02 -2.99
N THR A 699 -19.94 -6.59 -4.17
CA THR A 699 -19.22 -6.75 -5.45
C THR A 699 -18.91 -5.39 -6.02
N GLN A 700 -17.66 -5.24 -6.52
CA GLN A 700 -17.21 -4.05 -7.24
C GLN A 700 -16.55 -4.47 -8.54
N ILE A 701 -16.89 -3.81 -9.63
CA ILE A 701 -16.36 -4.05 -10.97
C ILE A 701 -15.72 -2.75 -11.47
N TRP A 702 -14.50 -2.86 -11.98
CA TRP A 702 -13.77 -1.77 -12.63
C TRP A 702 -13.30 -2.22 -14.01
N GLN A 703 -13.57 -1.43 -15.02
CA GLN A 703 -13.09 -1.64 -16.37
C GLN A 703 -12.43 -0.35 -16.87
N GLN A 704 -11.17 -0.47 -17.29
CA GLN A 704 -10.38 0.67 -17.74
C GLN A 704 -9.61 0.34 -19.00
N LEU A 705 -9.64 1.22 -19.99
CA LEU A 705 -8.78 1.17 -21.18
C LEU A 705 -8.07 2.51 -21.32
N ASN A 706 -6.75 2.49 -21.33
CA ASN A 706 -5.97 3.69 -21.52
C ASN A 706 -4.78 3.46 -22.46
N SER A 707 -4.30 4.56 -23.04
CA SER A 707 -3.10 4.61 -23.86
C SER A 707 -2.27 5.82 -23.49
N ARG A 708 -0.96 5.68 -23.55
CA ARG A 708 0.02 6.76 -23.38
C ARG A 708 0.85 6.87 -24.64
N PHE A 709 0.89 8.07 -25.20
CA PHE A 709 1.73 8.45 -26.31
C PHE A 709 2.83 9.37 -25.78
N GLN A 710 4.08 9.01 -25.98
CA GLN A 710 5.20 9.81 -25.51
C GLN A 710 6.14 10.12 -26.65
N CYS A 711 6.48 11.40 -26.79
CA CYS A 711 7.45 11.92 -27.74
C CYS A 711 8.64 12.49 -26.97
N VAL A 712 9.83 11.92 -27.20
CA VAL A 712 11.09 12.38 -26.60
C VAL A 712 11.95 12.97 -27.72
N THR A 713 12.18 14.27 -27.67
CA THR A 713 13.02 15.00 -28.62
C THR A 713 14.35 15.37 -27.96
N GLN A 714 15.45 15.04 -28.61
CA GLN A 714 16.80 15.36 -28.15
C GLN A 714 17.52 16.21 -29.17
N ILE A 715 17.97 17.40 -28.75
CA ILE A 715 18.73 18.32 -29.56
C ILE A 715 20.12 18.49 -28.95
N PRO A 716 21.09 17.61 -29.28
CA PRO A 716 22.42 17.57 -28.63
C PRO A 716 23.19 18.87 -28.75
N ARG A 717 23.03 19.55 -29.90
CA ARG A 717 23.76 20.80 -30.21
C ARG A 717 23.51 21.90 -29.17
N ILE A 718 22.32 21.93 -28.61
CA ILE A 718 21.95 22.92 -27.59
C ILE A 718 21.72 22.29 -26.23
N GLY A 719 21.95 20.98 -26.04
CA GLY A 719 21.75 20.28 -24.79
C GLY A 719 20.28 20.29 -24.32
N LEU A 720 19.31 20.19 -25.24
CA LEU A 720 17.89 20.24 -24.93
C LEU A 720 17.25 18.87 -25.09
N ILE A 721 16.52 18.42 -24.05
CA ILE A 721 15.72 17.22 -24.04
C ILE A 721 14.30 17.62 -23.68
N THR A 722 13.33 17.27 -24.54
CA THR A 722 11.90 17.49 -24.25
C THR A 722 11.17 16.16 -24.24
N SER A 723 10.28 15.96 -23.31
CA SER A 723 9.36 14.81 -23.24
C SER A 723 7.93 15.33 -23.18
N LEU A 724 7.16 15.04 -24.21
CA LEU A 724 5.74 15.33 -24.25
C LEU A 724 4.98 14.01 -24.11
N THR A 725 4.07 13.94 -23.14
CA THR A 725 3.28 12.74 -22.87
C THR A 725 1.80 13.06 -22.91
N LEU A 726 1.08 12.42 -23.83
CA LEU A 726 -0.38 12.44 -23.93
C LEU A 726 -0.91 11.13 -23.37
N GLN A 727 -1.68 11.18 -22.29
CA GLN A 727 -2.48 10.07 -21.81
C GLN A 727 -3.91 10.21 -22.30
N ALA A 728 -4.43 9.16 -22.92
CA ALA A 728 -5.83 9.04 -23.32
C ALA A 728 -6.48 7.93 -22.50
N VAL A 729 -7.54 8.23 -21.79
CA VAL A 729 -8.41 7.24 -21.14
C VAL A 729 -9.64 7.08 -22.01
N TRP A 730 -9.74 5.92 -22.67
CA TRP A 730 -10.78 5.62 -23.65
C TRP A 730 -12.04 5.08 -23.01
N MET A 731 -11.86 4.31 -21.92
CA MET A 731 -12.93 3.73 -21.14
C MET A 731 -12.56 3.75 -19.68
N ASP A 732 -13.48 4.17 -18.84
CA ASP A 732 -13.40 4.11 -17.38
C ASP A 732 -14.84 3.86 -16.87
N LYS A 733 -15.05 2.64 -16.33
CA LYS A 733 -16.35 2.21 -15.83
C LYS A 733 -16.19 1.63 -14.43
N GLN A 734 -17.13 1.96 -13.57
CA GLN A 734 -17.21 1.46 -12.20
C GLN A 734 -18.66 1.05 -11.90
N GLN A 735 -18.84 -0.07 -11.25
CA GLN A 735 -20.15 -0.57 -10.85
C GLN A 735 -20.07 -1.31 -9.52
N ARG A 736 -21.10 -1.14 -8.70
CA ARG A 736 -21.32 -1.94 -7.49
C ARG A 736 -22.45 -2.92 -7.71
N GLY A 737 -22.39 -4.08 -7.03
CA GLY A 737 -23.41 -5.10 -7.11
C GLY A 737 -23.47 -5.96 -5.86
N MET A 738 -24.40 -6.88 -5.88
CA MET A 738 -24.55 -7.93 -4.87
C MET A 738 -24.56 -9.28 -5.53
N GLU A 739 -23.65 -10.17 -5.12
CA GLU A 739 -23.64 -11.58 -5.51
C GLU A 739 -23.73 -12.43 -4.24
N SER A 740 -24.79 -13.19 -4.14
CA SER A 740 -25.05 -14.05 -2.98
C SER A 740 -24.65 -15.50 -3.25
N ARG A 741 -23.90 -16.10 -2.32
CA ARG A 741 -23.60 -17.53 -2.28
C ARG A 741 -24.70 -18.37 -1.58
N PHE A 742 -25.64 -17.71 -0.91
CA PHE A 742 -26.75 -18.33 -0.17
C PHE A 742 -28.09 -18.19 -0.89
N ASN A 743 -28.10 -17.83 -2.19
CA ASN A 743 -29.32 -17.54 -2.94
C ASN A 743 -30.19 -16.44 -2.30
N ASN A 744 -29.55 -15.48 -1.67
CA ASN A 744 -30.20 -14.32 -1.04
C ASN A 744 -29.85 -13.03 -1.82
N PRO A 745 -30.39 -12.85 -3.04
CA PRO A 745 -30.06 -11.68 -3.86
C PRO A 745 -30.70 -10.41 -3.28
N MET A 746 -30.09 -9.29 -3.59
CA MET A 746 -30.68 -7.99 -3.36
C MET A 746 -32.00 -7.87 -4.17
N TYR A 747 -33.07 -7.39 -3.57
CA TYR A 747 -34.35 -7.15 -4.22
C TYR A 747 -34.75 -5.66 -4.11
N THR A 748 -35.88 -5.30 -4.74
CA THR A 748 -36.44 -3.96 -4.66
C THR A 748 -37.80 -4.04 -3.97
N ASP A 749 -38.01 -3.23 -2.93
CA ASP A 749 -39.29 -3.18 -2.20
C ASP A 749 -40.32 -2.27 -2.91
N SER A 750 -41.51 -2.16 -2.32
CA SER A 750 -42.60 -1.31 -2.81
C SER A 750 -42.27 0.19 -2.84
N ASN A 751 -41.28 0.63 -2.03
CA ASN A 751 -40.79 2.01 -1.96
C ASN A 751 -39.64 2.25 -2.96
N ASN A 752 -39.39 1.33 -3.87
CA ASN A 752 -38.26 1.39 -4.82
C ASN A 752 -36.88 1.46 -4.15
N GLN A 753 -36.74 0.88 -2.94
CA GLN A 753 -35.46 0.77 -2.23
C GLN A 753 -34.82 -0.58 -2.53
N LYS A 754 -33.49 -0.60 -2.66
CA LYS A 754 -32.73 -1.86 -2.73
C LYS A 754 -32.58 -2.43 -1.33
N CYS A 755 -33.08 -3.66 -1.16
CA CYS A 755 -33.15 -4.36 0.11
C CYS A 755 -32.32 -5.63 0.11
N LEU A 756 -31.76 -5.97 1.27
CA LEU A 756 -31.06 -7.21 1.53
C LEU A 756 -31.53 -7.81 2.85
N ASN A 757 -32.06 -9.02 2.79
CA ASN A 757 -32.38 -9.80 3.97
C ASN A 757 -31.09 -10.31 4.63
N PRO A 758 -31.08 -10.55 5.95
CA PRO A 758 -30.03 -11.37 6.55
C PRO A 758 -30.11 -12.82 6.01
N VAL A 759 -29.00 -13.53 5.97
CA VAL A 759 -28.96 -14.98 5.70
C VAL A 759 -29.43 -15.74 6.93
N TYR A 760 -28.99 -15.28 8.09
CA TYR A 760 -29.33 -15.81 9.41
C TYR A 760 -29.57 -14.65 10.36
N TYR A 761 -30.22 -14.94 11.50
CA TYR A 761 -30.24 -14.05 12.66
C TYR A 761 -29.81 -14.80 13.92
N ILE A 762 -29.31 -14.05 14.89
CA ILE A 762 -28.90 -14.54 16.22
C ILE A 762 -29.91 -13.99 17.23
N ASP A 763 -30.42 -14.85 18.12
CA ASP A 763 -31.27 -14.48 19.23
C ASP A 763 -30.48 -14.08 20.48
N GLY A 764 -31.16 -13.63 21.55
CA GLY A 764 -30.53 -13.23 22.80
C GLY A 764 -29.86 -14.37 23.58
N GLU A 765 -30.06 -15.63 23.21
CA GLU A 765 -29.38 -16.80 23.77
C GLU A 765 -28.12 -17.19 22.93
N GLY A 766 -27.95 -16.59 21.77
CA GLY A 766 -26.84 -16.85 20.86
C GLY A 766 -27.12 -17.94 19.85
N ASN A 767 -28.34 -18.42 19.72
CA ASN A 767 -28.70 -19.42 18.72
C ASN A 767 -28.85 -18.75 17.35
N GLN A 768 -28.33 -19.42 16.33
CA GLN A 768 -28.41 -18.95 14.95
C GLN A 768 -29.62 -19.61 14.26
N HIS A 769 -30.45 -18.80 13.66
CA HIS A 769 -31.67 -19.21 12.95
C HIS A 769 -31.60 -18.76 11.49
N PRO A 770 -32.14 -19.56 10.54
CA PRO A 770 -32.27 -19.16 9.15
C PRO A 770 -33.31 -18.03 9.03
N PHE A 771 -33.03 -17.02 8.22
CA PHE A 771 -34.00 -15.97 7.89
C PHE A 771 -34.77 -16.34 6.62
N THR A 772 -36.07 -16.36 6.70
CA THR A 772 -36.95 -16.67 5.55
C THR A 772 -37.52 -15.39 4.94
N PRO A 773 -37.86 -15.36 3.63
CA PRO A 773 -38.36 -14.16 2.95
C PRO A 773 -39.65 -13.55 3.56
N ASP A 774 -40.51 -14.37 4.13
CA ASP A 774 -41.75 -13.96 4.81
C ASP A 774 -41.46 -13.15 6.10
N MET A 775 -40.38 -13.45 6.79
CA MET A 775 -39.95 -12.68 7.97
C MET A 775 -39.64 -11.21 7.66
N ALA A 776 -39.33 -10.89 6.40
CA ALA A 776 -39.04 -9.51 5.99
C ALA A 776 -40.23 -8.53 6.16
N THR A 777 -41.45 -9.07 6.24
CA THR A 777 -42.70 -8.32 6.44
C THR A 777 -43.30 -8.49 7.85
N ASP A 778 -42.69 -9.33 8.67
CA ASP A 778 -43.07 -9.51 10.09
C ASP A 778 -42.51 -8.35 10.91
N GLU A 779 -43.36 -7.74 11.74
CA GLU A 779 -43.00 -6.62 12.62
C GLU A 779 -41.81 -6.93 13.53
N CYS A 780 -41.68 -8.20 13.97
CA CYS A 780 -40.58 -8.63 14.83
C CYS A 780 -39.20 -8.67 14.11
N PHE A 781 -39.17 -8.84 12.79
CA PHE A 781 -37.96 -9.07 12.01
C PHE A 781 -37.71 -8.03 10.91
N ALA A 782 -38.70 -7.17 10.63
CA ALA A 782 -38.61 -6.17 9.54
C ALA A 782 -37.41 -5.21 9.66
N ASP A 783 -36.97 -4.93 10.90
CA ASP A 783 -35.83 -4.07 11.19
C ASP A 783 -34.48 -4.74 10.93
N LEU A 784 -34.46 -6.05 10.71
CA LEU A 784 -33.29 -6.77 10.25
C LEU A 784 -33.06 -6.58 8.74
N VAL A 785 -34.03 -6.12 7.97
CA VAL A 785 -33.86 -5.91 6.54
C VAL A 785 -33.03 -4.64 6.30
N ILE A 786 -31.82 -4.80 5.70
CA ILE A 786 -31.01 -3.65 5.29
C ILE A 786 -31.69 -3.00 4.08
N ARG A 787 -31.93 -1.71 4.15
CA ARG A 787 -32.49 -0.89 3.07
C ARG A 787 -31.49 0.17 2.63
N ALA A 788 -31.15 0.18 1.33
CA ALA A 788 -30.27 1.20 0.80
C ALA A 788 -31.02 2.55 0.68
N ASN A 789 -30.45 3.58 1.26
CA ASN A 789 -31.04 4.94 1.21
C ASN A 789 -31.09 5.48 -0.23
N THR A 790 -30.27 4.97 -1.14
CA THR A 790 -30.24 5.36 -2.57
C THR A 790 -30.06 4.16 -3.47
N THR A 791 -30.96 3.99 -4.43
CA THR A 791 -30.86 2.97 -5.48
C THR A 791 -29.79 3.32 -6.51
N THR A 792 -29.40 4.60 -6.57
CA THR A 792 -28.40 5.10 -7.53
C THR A 792 -27.01 4.55 -7.30
N ALA A 793 -26.68 4.11 -6.06
CA ALA A 793 -25.37 3.53 -5.73
C ALA A 793 -25.00 2.30 -6.58
N PHE A 794 -25.99 1.64 -7.20
CA PHE A 794 -25.82 0.48 -8.08
C PHE A 794 -25.77 0.82 -9.57
N LEU A 795 -25.95 2.10 -9.92
CA LEU A 795 -25.81 2.55 -11.30
C LEU A 795 -24.35 2.52 -11.73
N THR A 796 -24.14 2.26 -13.00
CA THR A 796 -22.80 2.24 -13.60
C THR A 796 -22.30 3.66 -13.83
N ASP A 797 -21.18 4.01 -13.21
CA ASP A 797 -20.42 5.19 -13.57
C ASP A 797 -19.60 4.87 -14.83
N SER A 798 -19.90 5.53 -15.94
CA SER A 798 -19.19 5.38 -17.21
C SER A 798 -18.82 6.75 -17.76
N TYR A 799 -17.54 6.96 -18.03
CA TYR A 799 -17.02 8.24 -18.47
C TYR A 799 -16.69 8.24 -19.96
N LYS A 800 -17.03 9.33 -20.62
CA LYS A 800 -16.58 9.60 -22.00
C LYS A 800 -15.07 9.74 -22.03
N PRO A 801 -14.38 9.44 -23.13
CA PRO A 801 -12.94 9.60 -23.24
C PRO A 801 -12.43 10.96 -22.76
N TYR A 802 -11.29 10.94 -22.06
CA TYR A 802 -10.62 12.14 -21.57
C TYR A 802 -9.10 12.04 -21.72
N PHE A 803 -8.43 13.18 -21.72
CA PHE A 803 -7.03 13.31 -22.10
C PHE A 803 -6.28 14.14 -21.07
N LEU A 804 -5.00 13.82 -20.90
CA LEU A 804 -4.06 14.52 -20.04
C LEU A 804 -2.76 14.76 -20.81
N LEU A 805 -2.31 16.01 -20.89
CA LEU A 805 -1.07 16.38 -21.54
C LEU A 805 -0.04 16.82 -20.50
N ASN A 806 1.12 16.16 -20.50
CA ASN A 806 2.26 16.45 -19.63
C ASN A 806 3.48 16.83 -20.45
N LEU A 807 4.24 17.81 -19.96
CA LEU A 807 5.46 18.30 -20.60
C LEU A 807 6.62 18.28 -19.59
N ARG A 808 7.78 17.83 -20.05
CA ARG A 808 9.05 18.05 -19.38
C ARG A 808 10.06 18.61 -20.38
N VAL A 809 10.77 19.64 -19.96
CA VAL A 809 11.88 20.25 -20.69
C VAL A 809 13.11 20.21 -19.80
N THR A 810 14.19 19.61 -20.28
CA THR A 810 15.48 19.56 -19.59
C THR A 810 16.55 20.24 -20.44
N LYS A 811 17.22 21.19 -19.87
CA LYS A 811 18.38 21.88 -20.45
C LYS A 811 19.64 21.41 -19.75
N GLU A 812 20.54 20.80 -20.51
CA GLU A 812 21.89 20.48 -20.06
C GLU A 812 22.83 21.67 -20.33
N ILE A 813 23.55 22.12 -19.31
CA ILE A 813 24.50 23.22 -19.37
C ILE A 813 25.88 22.63 -19.12
N GLY A 814 26.63 22.49 -20.19
CA GLY A 814 27.91 21.78 -20.14
C GLY A 814 27.73 20.30 -19.79
N ARG A 815 28.66 19.76 -18.99
CA ARG A 815 28.62 18.36 -18.52
C ARG A 815 28.17 18.22 -17.06
N HIS A 816 28.01 19.33 -16.35
CA HIS A 816 27.92 19.35 -14.93
C HIS A 816 26.55 19.78 -14.40
N VAL A 817 25.81 20.59 -15.15
CA VAL A 817 24.56 21.17 -14.66
C VAL A 817 23.41 20.79 -15.59
N SER A 818 22.30 20.34 -15.05
CA SER A 818 21.04 20.21 -15.76
C SER A 818 19.93 20.96 -15.04
N VAL A 819 19.10 21.68 -15.78
CA VAL A 819 17.92 22.38 -15.30
C VAL A 819 16.72 21.80 -16.01
N ALA A 820 15.71 21.37 -15.26
CA ALA A 820 14.50 20.81 -15.83
C ALA A 820 13.27 21.55 -15.31
N PHE A 821 12.28 21.68 -16.18
CA PHE A 821 10.94 22.17 -15.87
C PHE A 821 9.93 21.07 -16.24
N CYS A 822 8.90 20.90 -15.43
CA CYS A 822 7.79 19.99 -15.72
C CYS A 822 6.44 20.64 -15.50
N ALA A 823 5.45 20.18 -16.25
CA ALA A 823 4.05 20.50 -16.04
C ALA A 823 3.19 19.26 -16.34
N ASN A 824 2.39 18.82 -15.36
CA ASN A 824 1.34 17.84 -15.56
C ASN A 824 0.01 18.57 -15.74
N ASN A 825 -0.86 18.02 -16.60
CA ASN A 825 -2.10 18.68 -17.04
C ASN A 825 -1.84 20.10 -17.58
N LEU A 826 -0.86 20.22 -18.48
CA LEU A 826 -0.41 21.47 -19.08
C LEU A 826 -1.55 22.34 -19.65
N LEU A 827 -2.58 21.70 -20.19
CA LEU A 827 -3.75 22.36 -20.78
C LEU A 827 -4.84 22.67 -19.75
N GLN A 828 -4.62 22.39 -18.47
CA GLN A 828 -5.62 22.54 -17.40
C GLN A 828 -6.97 21.87 -17.75
N SER A 829 -6.88 20.71 -18.40
CA SER A 829 -8.07 19.95 -18.81
C SER A 829 -8.68 19.25 -17.58
N ASN A 830 -9.71 19.84 -17.01
CA ASN A 830 -10.44 19.34 -15.84
C ASN A 830 -11.89 19.01 -16.19
N PRO A 831 -12.13 17.98 -17.03
CA PRO A 831 -13.47 17.63 -17.43
C PRO A 831 -14.28 17.12 -16.24
N LYS A 832 -15.41 17.78 -15.99
CA LYS A 832 -16.37 17.34 -15.00
C LYS A 832 -17.20 16.20 -15.59
N ARG A 833 -17.26 15.07 -14.86
CA ARG A 833 -18.03 13.89 -15.24
C ARG A 833 -19.10 13.62 -14.21
N TYR A 834 -20.33 13.41 -14.68
CA TYR A 834 -21.43 13.07 -13.80
C TYR A 834 -21.31 11.61 -13.36
N ARG A 835 -21.27 11.38 -12.04
CA ARG A 835 -21.27 10.04 -11.43
C ARG A 835 -22.70 9.66 -11.10
N GLN A 836 -23.21 8.67 -11.82
CA GLN A 836 -24.57 8.14 -11.64
C GLN A 836 -24.76 7.58 -10.23
N SER A 837 -23.72 6.91 -9.71
CA SER A 837 -23.77 6.22 -8.42
C SER A 837 -23.94 7.17 -7.21
N ILE A 838 -23.46 8.40 -7.29
CA ILE A 838 -23.53 9.38 -6.20
C ILE A 838 -24.28 10.67 -6.60
N GLN A 839 -24.83 10.74 -7.79
CA GLN A 839 -25.58 11.87 -8.33
C GLN A 839 -24.82 13.22 -8.25
N LYS A 840 -23.49 13.19 -8.46
CA LYS A 840 -22.61 14.37 -8.37
C LYS A 840 -21.61 14.41 -9.52
N TYR A 841 -21.18 15.62 -9.86
CA TYR A 841 -20.06 15.79 -10.77
C TYR A 841 -18.73 15.59 -10.03
N ALA A 842 -17.82 14.85 -10.65
CA ALA A 842 -16.43 14.69 -10.21
C ALA A 842 -15.46 15.12 -11.30
N VAL A 843 -14.34 15.69 -10.91
CA VAL A 843 -13.20 15.97 -11.80
C VAL A 843 -12.39 14.68 -11.96
N VAL A 844 -12.05 14.33 -13.18
CA VAL A 844 -11.34 13.05 -13.46
C VAL A 844 -9.84 13.23 -13.70
N ASN A 845 -9.37 14.39 -14.14
CA ASN A 845 -7.93 14.67 -14.28
C ASN A 845 -7.37 15.30 -13.00
N PRO A 846 -6.10 15.05 -12.67
CA PRO A 846 -5.42 15.79 -11.60
C PRO A 846 -5.31 17.28 -11.98
N ASP A 847 -5.22 18.14 -10.97
CA ASP A 847 -5.00 19.57 -11.15
C ASP A 847 -3.64 19.86 -11.84
N LEU A 848 -3.50 21.07 -12.39
CA LEU A 848 -2.22 21.53 -12.94
C LEU A 848 -1.13 21.44 -11.84
N TYR A 849 -0.11 20.66 -12.13
CA TYR A 849 1.08 20.52 -11.28
C TYR A 849 2.31 20.93 -12.08
N TYR A 850 3.16 21.76 -11.51
CA TYR A 850 4.38 22.21 -12.15
C TYR A 850 5.54 22.26 -11.16
N GLY A 851 6.75 22.14 -11.69
CA GLY A 851 7.95 22.18 -10.87
C GLY A 851 9.21 22.42 -11.68
N ALA A 852 10.25 22.80 -10.96
CA ALA A 852 11.58 22.95 -11.51
C ALA A 852 12.59 22.12 -10.72
N GLU A 853 13.61 21.62 -11.42
CA GLU A 853 14.68 20.81 -10.85
C GLU A 853 16.04 21.29 -11.36
N ILE A 854 17.00 21.36 -10.45
CA ILE A 854 18.40 21.61 -10.76
C ILE A 854 19.20 20.40 -10.28
N SER A 855 20.03 19.83 -11.15
CA SER A 855 20.96 18.76 -10.81
C SER A 855 22.38 19.15 -11.23
N ILE A 856 23.32 18.99 -10.30
CA ILE A 856 24.75 19.34 -10.47
C ILE A 856 25.56 18.05 -10.31
N ARG A 857 26.55 17.82 -11.17
CA ARG A 857 27.43 16.63 -11.15
C ARG A 857 28.89 17.02 -11.35
N PHE A 858 29.75 16.54 -10.44
CA PHE A 858 31.20 16.76 -10.50
C PHE A 858 31.99 15.44 -10.48
#